data_8a9e914e7d4490ac7d679f41592908de
#
_entry.id   8a9e914e7d4490ac7d679f41592908de
#
_cell.length_a   1.000
_cell.length_b   1.000
_cell.length_c   1.000
_cell.angle_alpha   90.00
_cell.angle_beta   90.00
_cell.angle_gamma   90.00
#
_symmetry.space_group_name_H-M   'P 1'
#
loop_
_entity.id
_entity.type
_entity.pdbx_description
1 polymer ?
#
loop_
_entity_poly.entity_id
_entity_poly.type
_entity_poly.pdbx_seq_one_letter_code
_entity_poly.pdbx_strand_id
1 'polypeptide(L)'
;MASGSWAAVFVPAEPARLGRLVFYRPAAEARRVPAQAAAPGAVERVRLPLVLPHGGTVRTRTVEGWALGAGDALALLLDLPVSGVHPSLAAWAAVARRALELLGEGRLYPALTSDTYTTWRFGPLGARGKRDLDALAAVLPPYAHNLPAPAADDDRTVRIAEPATLVREFCDALADTLPRTPAAAWAVPGNPYADRATALHPRLAEWAAEAAAERAAQVSVELRVEPPAGHRRAFRAVLQLRTAADPSLVLDAAELWADPHRAQRLLGPHAEAEALLALRRAARAWQPLKRLLAEAAPSALRLDDEEAMELLGDATDVLRTAGVRVHWPRELVKALQARAEIGAATAPGATVDTLLGRDALLDFSWHVALGGQRLTEAELDQLAEARRPLVKLREQWVVADPKLVARLKRRRDRELAPLDALQAALTGEVEWNGERAAVEAVGAFGELVARLRDPEGRTPVRTPEGLTATLRGYQQRGLAWLADMTRLTLGGILADDMGLGKTITLLALHLHRQGQSDTAGPTLVVCPTSLLGNWQREAARFTPTVPVRRYHGQERTLDHLAGDELVLVTYGVLRRDRERLAAVKWSLVAADEAQHVKNPYATTARELRAVPARARVALTGTPVENNLSELWALLDWTTPGLLGPLSAFRDRFAKAIERGALGTDGDEETADQARQAAEHLTRLTRPFLLRRRKSDPGIAPELPAKTETDHPIALTCEQAALYEAQVRETMALIEKADGIARRGLVLKLLTALKQICNHPAHYLRETGPLPGRSGKLELLDELLDTVVAEGESALVFTQYTQMGKLLQRHFADRGMRARYLHGATSVPHREGMVDAFQQGEFPVFLLSLKAAGTGLNLTRATHVIHYDRWWNPAVEDQATDRAYRIGQDRPVQIHRLTAQGTVEEKVARLLGAKRALADQVIASGESALAELSDADLAELVALSKEFQA
;
A
#
# COMPACT_ATOMS: atom_id res chain seq x y z
N MET A 1 32.41 -27.34 -8.15
CA MET A 1 32.64 -27.74 -9.56
C MET A 1 34.02 -27.36 -10.02
N ALA A 2 34.71 -28.26 -10.71
CA ALA A 2 35.73 -27.80 -11.63
C ALA A 2 35.02 -27.30 -12.92
N SER A 3 34.42 -26.12 -12.84
CA SER A 3 33.63 -25.53 -13.92
C SER A 3 34.43 -25.09 -15.14
N GLY A 4 35.76 -25.04 -15.03
CA GLY A 4 36.64 -24.61 -16.10
C GLY A 4 36.77 -25.54 -17.30
N SER A 5 36.17 -26.74 -17.30
CA SER A 5 36.31 -27.74 -18.37
C SER A 5 35.12 -27.83 -19.35
N TRP A 6 33.98 -27.18 -19.09
CA TRP A 6 32.81 -27.23 -19.94
C TRP A 6 32.68 -25.97 -20.77
N ALA A 7 32.59 -26.09 -22.09
CA ALA A 7 32.26 -25.04 -23.03
C ALA A 7 30.77 -25.11 -23.38
N ALA A 8 30.21 -24.01 -23.88
CA ALA A 8 28.84 -23.96 -24.38
C ALA A 8 28.72 -23.26 -25.72
N VAL A 9 27.86 -23.78 -26.59
CA VAL A 9 27.51 -23.20 -27.89
C VAL A 9 25.99 -23.20 -28.04
N PHE A 10 25.43 -22.11 -28.56
CA PHE A 10 24.02 -22.06 -28.88
C PHE A 10 23.75 -22.63 -30.26
N VAL A 11 22.76 -23.55 -30.34
CA VAL A 11 22.29 -24.16 -31.58
C VAL A 11 20.90 -23.60 -31.85
N PRO A 12 20.74 -22.78 -32.90
CA PRO A 12 19.45 -22.19 -33.24
C PRO A 12 18.49 -23.21 -33.80
N ALA A 13 17.20 -22.90 -33.71
CA ALA A 13 16.12 -23.70 -34.32
C ALA A 13 14.94 -22.81 -34.73
N GLU A 14 14.03 -23.35 -35.53
CA GLU A 14 12.78 -22.70 -35.93
C GLU A 14 11.59 -23.54 -35.49
N PRO A 15 10.63 -23.00 -34.74
CA PRO A 15 10.61 -21.64 -34.13
C PRO A 15 11.70 -21.45 -33.09
N ALA A 16 12.09 -20.19 -32.84
CA ALA A 16 13.26 -19.82 -32.03
C ALA A 16 13.31 -20.44 -30.63
N ARG A 17 12.14 -20.65 -29.97
CA ARG A 17 12.00 -21.33 -28.66
C ARG A 17 12.54 -22.76 -28.60
N LEU A 18 12.70 -23.41 -29.74
CA LEU A 18 13.30 -24.75 -29.86
C LEU A 18 14.83 -24.72 -29.89
N GLY A 19 15.44 -23.54 -29.96
CA GLY A 19 16.87 -23.34 -29.87
C GLY A 19 17.44 -23.85 -28.53
N ARG A 20 18.64 -24.42 -28.57
CA ARG A 20 19.26 -25.14 -27.45
C ARG A 20 20.67 -24.64 -27.16
N LEU A 21 20.99 -24.49 -25.90
CA LEU A 21 22.38 -24.30 -25.45
C LEU A 21 23.02 -25.67 -25.19
N VAL A 22 24.09 -25.99 -25.90
CA VAL A 22 24.77 -27.30 -25.83
C VAL A 22 26.08 -27.16 -25.06
N PHE A 23 26.19 -27.90 -23.97
CA PHE A 23 27.37 -27.98 -23.12
C PHE A 23 28.21 -29.13 -23.57
N TYR A 24 29.49 -28.90 -23.84
CA TYR A 24 30.42 -29.92 -24.32
C TYR A 24 31.83 -29.75 -23.73
N ARG A 25 32.69 -30.78 -23.85
CA ARG A 25 34.06 -30.72 -23.43
C ARG A 25 34.97 -30.70 -24.66
N PRO A 26 35.75 -29.66 -24.85
CA PRO A 26 36.67 -29.57 -26.02
C PRO A 26 37.72 -30.67 -26.12
N ALA A 27 38.15 -31.23 -24.94
CA ALA A 27 39.28 -32.17 -24.85
C ALA A 27 38.93 -33.61 -24.44
N ALA A 28 37.67 -33.97 -24.15
CA ALA A 28 37.32 -35.32 -23.67
C ALA A 28 35.87 -35.70 -24.02
N GLU A 29 35.50 -37.00 -24.05
CA GLU A 29 34.17 -37.46 -24.11
C GLU A 29 33.35 -37.06 -22.85
N ALA A 30 32.13 -36.57 -23.04
CA ALA A 30 31.25 -36.12 -21.95
C ALA A 30 30.62 -37.34 -21.25
N ARG A 31 31.25 -37.83 -20.17
CA ARG A 31 30.74 -39.00 -19.42
C ARG A 31 29.74 -38.67 -18.30
N ARG A 32 29.64 -37.39 -17.86
CA ARG A 32 28.69 -36.99 -16.77
C ARG A 32 28.06 -35.64 -17.07
N VAL A 33 26.78 -35.52 -16.77
CA VAL A 33 26.04 -34.24 -16.79
C VAL A 33 26.66 -33.29 -15.76
N PRO A 34 26.85 -31.99 -16.04
CA PRO A 34 27.16 -31.01 -15.02
C PRO A 34 26.17 -31.12 -13.86
N ALA A 35 26.63 -31.19 -12.62
CA ALA A 35 25.75 -31.41 -11.45
C ALA A 35 24.63 -30.35 -11.30
N GLN A 36 24.81 -29.15 -11.87
CA GLN A 36 23.81 -28.07 -11.90
C GLN A 36 22.80 -28.20 -13.06
N ALA A 37 23.07 -29.00 -14.09
CA ALA A 37 22.12 -29.31 -15.16
C ALA A 37 21.11 -30.42 -14.79
N ALA A 38 21.16 -30.93 -13.56
CA ALA A 38 20.24 -31.92 -13.01
C ALA A 38 18.98 -31.31 -12.36
N ALA A 39 18.69 -30.01 -12.57
CA ALA A 39 17.42 -29.39 -12.24
C ALA A 39 16.31 -29.87 -13.20
N PRO A 40 15.00 -29.78 -12.88
CA PRO A 40 13.91 -30.49 -13.54
C PRO A 40 13.54 -29.96 -14.95
N GLY A 41 14.52 -29.95 -15.85
CA GLY A 41 14.37 -29.77 -17.30
C GLY A 41 14.89 -30.99 -18.03
N ALA A 42 14.31 -31.35 -19.16
CA ALA A 42 14.75 -32.51 -19.93
C ALA A 42 16.11 -32.25 -20.57
N VAL A 43 17.18 -32.69 -19.89
CA VAL A 43 18.56 -32.66 -20.45
C VAL A 43 18.70 -33.76 -21.49
N GLU A 44 18.95 -33.38 -22.72
CA GLU A 44 19.09 -34.33 -23.84
C GLU A 44 20.55 -34.50 -24.22
N ARG A 45 20.96 -35.74 -24.46
CA ARG A 45 22.31 -36.04 -24.99
C ARG A 45 22.26 -35.89 -26.51
N VAL A 46 23.12 -35.00 -27.03
CA VAL A 46 23.18 -34.72 -28.47
C VAL A 46 24.58 -34.92 -29.03
N ARG A 47 24.65 -35.27 -30.32
CA ARG A 47 25.86 -35.32 -31.11
C ARG A 47 25.82 -34.21 -32.14
N LEU A 48 26.77 -33.30 -32.12
CA LEU A 48 26.82 -32.20 -33.06
C LEU A 48 28.21 -32.00 -33.62
N PRO A 49 28.34 -31.62 -34.91
CA PRO A 49 29.58 -31.26 -35.53
C PRO A 49 30.05 -29.90 -35.00
N LEU A 50 31.26 -29.81 -34.47
CA LEU A 50 31.88 -28.57 -34.00
C LEU A 50 33.24 -28.40 -34.63
N VAL A 51 33.60 -27.16 -34.95
CA VAL A 51 34.94 -26.81 -35.42
C VAL A 51 35.88 -26.63 -34.21
N LEU A 52 36.87 -27.48 -34.10
CA LEU A 52 37.78 -27.52 -32.94
C LEU A 52 39.25 -27.49 -33.38
N PRO A 53 40.17 -26.95 -32.57
CA PRO A 53 41.61 -27.01 -32.82
C PRO A 53 42.11 -28.45 -32.83
N HIS A 54 43.02 -28.76 -33.81
CA HIS A 54 43.62 -30.05 -33.93
C HIS A 54 45.04 -29.91 -34.58
N GLY A 55 46.11 -30.11 -33.80
CA GLY A 55 47.47 -30.13 -34.27
C GLY A 55 47.92 -28.89 -35.07
N GLY A 56 47.57 -27.69 -34.60
CA GLY A 56 47.90 -26.40 -35.25
C GLY A 56 46.94 -26.01 -36.39
N THR A 57 45.93 -26.83 -36.69
CA THR A 57 44.82 -26.57 -37.64
C THR A 57 43.47 -26.63 -36.97
N VAL A 58 42.40 -26.32 -37.67
CA VAL A 58 41.00 -26.48 -37.18
C VAL A 58 40.32 -27.54 -38.04
N ARG A 59 39.53 -28.42 -37.42
CA ARG A 59 38.73 -29.44 -38.11
C ARG A 59 37.37 -29.57 -37.51
N THR A 60 36.39 -29.93 -38.36
CA THR A 60 35.05 -30.29 -37.89
C THR A 60 35.11 -31.71 -37.27
N ARG A 61 34.64 -31.83 -36.03
CA ARG A 61 34.54 -33.10 -35.29
C ARG A 61 33.15 -33.22 -34.68
N THR A 62 32.60 -34.44 -34.72
CA THR A 62 31.36 -34.74 -34.02
C THR A 62 31.67 -34.88 -32.53
N VAL A 63 31.05 -34.10 -31.71
CA VAL A 63 31.23 -34.04 -30.24
C VAL A 63 29.92 -34.45 -29.57
N GLU A 64 30.02 -35.23 -28.50
CA GLU A 64 28.87 -35.47 -27.61
C GLU A 64 28.75 -34.32 -26.61
N GLY A 65 27.54 -33.83 -26.46
CA GLY A 65 27.19 -32.74 -25.52
C GLY A 65 25.83 -32.94 -24.88
N TRP A 66 25.53 -32.06 -23.96
CA TRP A 66 24.23 -32.01 -23.25
C TRP A 66 23.49 -30.75 -23.65
N ALA A 67 22.29 -30.92 -24.21
CA ALA A 67 21.46 -29.82 -24.69
C ALA A 67 20.39 -29.43 -23.66
N LEU A 68 20.27 -28.14 -23.41
CA LEU A 68 19.19 -27.53 -22.64
C LEU A 68 18.42 -26.56 -23.54
N GLY A 69 17.09 -26.52 -23.42
CA GLY A 69 16.29 -25.46 -24.04
C GLY A 69 16.67 -24.06 -23.53
N ALA A 70 16.41 -23.02 -24.32
CA ALA A 70 16.82 -21.66 -23.99
C ALA A 70 16.31 -21.18 -22.61
N GLY A 71 15.09 -21.56 -22.20
CA GLY A 71 14.53 -21.20 -20.90
C GLY A 71 15.23 -21.89 -19.72
N ASP A 72 15.49 -23.20 -19.84
CA ASP A 72 16.19 -23.95 -18.80
C ASP A 72 17.67 -23.54 -18.70
N ALA A 73 18.31 -23.27 -19.85
CA ALA A 73 19.67 -22.76 -19.91
C ALA A 73 19.80 -21.37 -19.26
N LEU A 74 18.75 -20.53 -19.35
CA LEU A 74 18.73 -19.20 -18.76
C LEU A 74 18.93 -19.24 -17.23
N ALA A 75 18.19 -20.09 -16.53
CA ALA A 75 18.32 -20.24 -15.08
C ALA A 75 19.77 -20.62 -14.69
N LEU A 76 20.35 -21.56 -15.43
CA LEU A 76 21.74 -21.99 -15.19
C LEU A 76 22.75 -20.88 -15.49
N LEU A 77 22.56 -20.10 -16.57
CA LEU A 77 23.47 -18.99 -16.94
C LEU A 77 23.43 -17.86 -15.92
N LEU A 78 22.29 -17.58 -15.30
CA LEU A 78 22.14 -16.53 -14.31
C LEU A 78 22.79 -16.90 -12.95
N ASP A 79 22.82 -18.18 -12.61
CA ASP A 79 23.37 -18.71 -11.36
C ASP A 79 24.89 -19.06 -11.45
N LEU A 80 25.54 -18.74 -12.55
CA LEU A 80 26.98 -19.00 -12.72
C LEU A 80 27.83 -18.10 -11.80
N PRO A 81 28.86 -18.65 -11.13
CA PRO A 81 29.79 -17.87 -10.33
C PRO A 81 30.61 -16.91 -11.22
N VAL A 82 31.00 -15.77 -10.65
CA VAL A 82 31.73 -14.70 -11.37
C VAL A 82 33.12 -15.14 -11.86
N SER A 83 33.70 -16.16 -11.25
CA SER A 83 35.06 -16.65 -11.58
C SER A 83 35.10 -18.17 -11.64
N GLY A 84 36.08 -18.72 -12.41
CA GLY A 84 36.32 -20.15 -12.52
C GLY A 84 35.42 -20.88 -13.52
N VAL A 85 34.66 -20.17 -14.38
CA VAL A 85 33.88 -20.72 -15.47
C VAL A 85 34.59 -20.63 -16.82
N HIS A 86 34.25 -21.51 -17.76
CA HIS A 86 34.79 -21.45 -19.10
C HIS A 86 34.35 -20.13 -19.81
N PRO A 87 35.26 -19.46 -20.59
CA PRO A 87 34.93 -18.17 -21.21
C PRO A 87 33.66 -18.17 -22.07
N SER A 88 33.31 -19.27 -22.76
CA SER A 88 32.08 -19.36 -23.54
C SER A 88 30.82 -19.31 -22.67
N LEU A 89 30.85 -19.91 -21.48
CA LEU A 89 29.72 -19.84 -20.53
C LEU A 89 29.56 -18.42 -19.94
N ALA A 90 30.68 -17.79 -19.57
CA ALA A 90 30.64 -16.41 -19.07
C ALA A 90 30.11 -15.44 -20.14
N ALA A 91 30.47 -15.64 -21.40
CA ALA A 91 29.98 -14.83 -22.51
C ALA A 91 28.46 -15.03 -22.73
N TRP A 92 27.96 -16.27 -22.76
CA TRP A 92 26.51 -16.52 -22.88
C TRP A 92 25.73 -16.00 -21.67
N ALA A 93 26.30 -16.04 -20.46
CA ALA A 93 25.68 -15.44 -19.28
C ALA A 93 25.58 -13.90 -19.38
N ALA A 94 26.59 -13.23 -19.96
CA ALA A 94 26.54 -11.79 -20.20
C ALA A 94 25.49 -11.44 -21.25
N VAL A 95 25.39 -12.19 -22.34
CA VAL A 95 24.36 -12.02 -23.38
C VAL A 95 22.97 -12.23 -22.76
N ALA A 96 22.77 -13.29 -21.96
CA ALA A 96 21.51 -13.60 -21.32
C ALA A 96 21.03 -12.46 -20.39
N ARG A 97 21.91 -11.91 -19.55
CA ARG A 97 21.58 -10.78 -18.65
C ARG A 97 21.17 -9.56 -19.44
N ARG A 98 21.94 -9.19 -20.49
CA ARG A 98 21.61 -8.04 -21.32
C ARG A 98 20.31 -8.25 -22.11
N ALA A 99 20.06 -9.45 -22.62
CA ALA A 99 18.80 -9.78 -23.29
C ALA A 99 17.62 -9.63 -22.34
N LEU A 100 17.71 -10.11 -21.09
CA LEU A 100 16.65 -9.96 -20.10
C LEU A 100 16.35 -8.50 -19.74
N GLU A 101 17.37 -7.65 -19.60
CA GLU A 101 17.18 -6.22 -19.38
C GLU A 101 16.36 -5.58 -20.51
N LEU A 102 16.73 -5.87 -21.76
CA LEU A 102 16.04 -5.34 -22.94
C LEU A 102 14.63 -5.93 -23.11
N LEU A 103 14.43 -7.21 -22.78
CA LEU A 103 13.09 -7.82 -22.76
C LEU A 103 12.20 -7.22 -21.69
N GLY A 104 12.75 -6.89 -20.51
CA GLY A 104 12.08 -6.15 -19.46
C GLY A 104 11.68 -4.72 -19.87
N GLU A 105 12.39 -4.12 -20.82
CA GLU A 105 12.02 -2.86 -21.48
C GLU A 105 10.92 -3.03 -22.55
N GLY A 106 10.38 -4.24 -22.74
CA GLY A 106 9.38 -4.56 -23.76
C GLY A 106 9.94 -4.69 -25.19
N ARG A 107 11.24 -5.01 -25.33
CA ARG A 107 11.90 -5.17 -26.64
C ARG A 107 11.62 -6.54 -27.25
N LEU A 108 10.34 -6.82 -27.51
CA LEU A 108 9.90 -8.02 -28.22
C LEU A 108 8.60 -7.73 -28.99
N TYR A 109 8.37 -8.46 -30.08
CA TYR A 109 7.17 -8.33 -30.89
C TYR A 109 6.70 -9.68 -31.44
N PRO A 110 5.39 -9.86 -31.66
CA PRO A 110 4.83 -11.09 -32.26
C PRO A 110 5.19 -11.20 -33.74
N ALA A 111 5.49 -12.41 -34.19
CA ALA A 111 5.84 -12.71 -35.56
C ALA A 111 5.39 -14.12 -35.95
N LEU A 112 5.59 -14.47 -37.23
CA LEU A 112 5.52 -15.84 -37.72
C LEU A 112 6.89 -16.26 -38.28
N THR A 113 7.19 -17.55 -38.20
CA THR A 113 8.32 -18.14 -38.91
C THR A 113 8.02 -18.26 -40.41
N SER A 114 9.03 -18.63 -41.20
CA SER A 114 8.85 -18.92 -42.63
C SER A 114 7.76 -19.98 -42.86
N ASP A 115 7.65 -20.96 -41.97
CA ASP A 115 6.67 -22.03 -41.99
C ASP A 115 5.34 -21.68 -41.28
N THR A 116 5.11 -20.38 -41.00
CA THR A 116 3.89 -19.85 -40.33
C THR A 116 3.64 -20.30 -38.89
N TYR A 117 4.66 -20.78 -38.16
CA TYR A 117 4.56 -20.98 -36.71
C TYR A 117 4.56 -19.68 -35.95
N THR A 118 3.78 -19.57 -34.88
CA THR A 118 3.79 -18.42 -33.99
C THR A 118 5.13 -18.31 -33.27
N THR A 119 5.72 -17.14 -33.27
CA THR A 119 6.98 -16.83 -32.57
C THR A 119 6.98 -15.41 -32.04
N TRP A 120 7.77 -15.14 -31.02
CA TRP A 120 8.14 -13.80 -30.60
C TRP A 120 9.56 -13.51 -31.06
N ARG A 121 9.77 -12.35 -31.62
CA ARG A 121 11.09 -11.85 -32.07
C ARG A 121 11.59 -10.78 -31.11
N PHE A 122 12.90 -10.80 -30.89
CA PHE A 122 13.61 -9.85 -30.07
C PHE A 122 13.83 -8.52 -30.81
N GLY A 123 13.48 -7.40 -30.19
CA GLY A 123 13.63 -6.06 -30.75
C GLY A 123 12.29 -5.30 -30.83
N PRO A 124 12.24 -4.14 -31.55
CA PRO A 124 13.39 -3.43 -32.12
C PRO A 124 14.31 -2.83 -31.07
N LEU A 125 15.61 -2.75 -31.40
CA LEU A 125 16.62 -2.22 -30.51
C LEU A 125 16.89 -0.74 -30.80
N GLY A 126 16.93 0.07 -29.77
CA GLY A 126 17.50 1.42 -29.87
C GLY A 126 19.03 1.38 -30.10
N ALA A 127 19.60 2.51 -30.47
CA ALA A 127 21.05 2.62 -30.79
C ALA A 127 21.97 2.11 -29.65
N ARG A 128 21.59 2.29 -28.40
CA ARG A 128 22.32 1.78 -27.22
C ARG A 128 22.24 0.27 -27.14
N GLY A 129 21.05 -0.32 -27.17
CA GLY A 129 20.86 -1.77 -27.09
C GLY A 129 21.55 -2.53 -28.22
N LYS A 130 21.55 -1.94 -29.46
CA LYS A 130 22.28 -2.50 -30.60
C LYS A 130 23.79 -2.50 -30.35
N ARG A 131 24.37 -1.36 -29.93
CA ARG A 131 25.79 -1.26 -29.62
C ARG A 131 26.23 -2.23 -28.51
N ASP A 132 25.42 -2.40 -27.48
CA ASP A 132 25.74 -3.29 -26.37
C ASP A 132 25.79 -4.76 -26.82
N LEU A 133 24.84 -5.19 -27.66
CA LEU A 133 24.84 -6.56 -28.20
C LEU A 133 25.92 -6.77 -29.25
N ASP A 134 26.22 -5.80 -30.09
CA ASP A 134 27.32 -5.84 -31.06
C ASP A 134 28.66 -5.97 -30.33
N ALA A 135 28.87 -5.24 -29.21
CA ALA A 135 30.05 -5.33 -28.37
C ALA A 135 30.17 -6.73 -27.71
N LEU A 136 29.10 -7.30 -27.22
CA LEU A 136 29.07 -8.67 -26.66
C LEU A 136 29.36 -9.71 -27.74
N ALA A 137 28.83 -9.55 -28.94
CA ALA A 137 29.11 -10.42 -30.08
C ALA A 137 30.60 -10.36 -30.51
N ALA A 138 31.19 -9.17 -30.52
CA ALA A 138 32.59 -8.96 -30.91
C ALA A 138 33.60 -9.64 -29.94
N VAL A 139 33.23 -9.81 -28.67
CA VAL A 139 34.09 -10.47 -27.66
C VAL A 139 33.69 -11.93 -27.41
N LEU A 140 32.75 -12.48 -28.18
CA LEU A 140 32.28 -13.86 -28.04
C LEU A 140 33.43 -14.83 -28.35
N PRO A 141 33.87 -15.70 -27.41
CA PRO A 141 35.01 -16.55 -27.64
C PRO A 141 34.70 -17.66 -28.69
N PRO A 142 35.69 -18.14 -29.47
CA PRO A 142 35.50 -19.10 -30.56
C PRO A 142 34.73 -20.36 -30.15
N TYR A 143 34.89 -20.85 -28.92
CA TYR A 143 34.16 -22.01 -28.40
C TYR A 143 32.67 -21.73 -28.16
N ALA A 144 32.25 -20.50 -28.19
CA ALA A 144 30.83 -20.13 -28.01
C ALA A 144 30.08 -20.09 -29.34
N HIS A 145 30.76 -20.05 -30.50
CA HIS A 145 30.16 -19.94 -31.82
C HIS A 145 30.81 -20.86 -32.87
N ASN A 146 31.43 -21.97 -32.45
CA ASN A 146 32.15 -22.91 -33.31
C ASN A 146 31.27 -23.92 -34.08
N LEU A 147 30.06 -23.59 -34.39
CA LEU A 147 29.20 -24.32 -35.31
C LEU A 147 29.74 -24.16 -36.73
N PRO A 148 29.82 -25.24 -37.54
CA PRO A 148 30.23 -25.11 -38.95
C PRO A 148 29.20 -24.28 -39.71
N ALA A 149 29.65 -23.25 -40.43
CA ALA A 149 28.82 -22.46 -41.33
C ALA A 149 28.89 -23.03 -42.78
N PRO A 150 27.85 -22.85 -43.61
CA PRO A 150 27.89 -23.24 -44.99
C PRO A 150 29.09 -22.65 -45.74
N ALA A 151 29.84 -23.47 -46.46
CA ALA A 151 30.89 -22.97 -47.36
C ALA A 151 30.26 -22.35 -48.60
N ALA A 152 30.81 -21.25 -49.11
CA ALA A 152 30.47 -20.81 -50.46
C ALA A 152 31.05 -21.80 -51.46
N ASP A 153 30.39 -22.06 -52.57
CA ASP A 153 30.53 -23.18 -53.50
C ASP A 153 31.94 -23.52 -54.00
N ASP A 154 32.98 -22.72 -53.62
CA ASP A 154 34.34 -22.97 -54.14
C ASP A 154 35.46 -22.81 -53.07
N ASP A 155 35.12 -22.71 -51.77
CA ASP A 155 36.07 -22.44 -50.71
C ASP A 155 36.30 -23.64 -49.78
N ARG A 156 37.57 -24.17 -49.76
CA ARG A 156 38.02 -25.25 -48.85
C ARG A 156 38.22 -24.79 -47.40
N THR A 157 37.91 -23.51 -47.08
CA THR A 157 38.12 -22.97 -45.73
C THR A 157 36.97 -23.41 -44.80
N VAL A 158 37.33 -23.84 -43.58
CA VAL A 158 36.37 -24.18 -42.53
C VAL A 158 35.88 -22.88 -41.93
N ARG A 159 34.61 -22.57 -42.13
CA ARG A 159 33.94 -21.39 -41.53
C ARG A 159 33.14 -21.77 -40.28
N ILE A 160 33.08 -20.88 -39.36
CA ILE A 160 32.26 -21.00 -38.14
C ILE A 160 31.14 -19.96 -38.18
N ALA A 161 30.09 -20.22 -37.40
CA ALA A 161 28.93 -19.34 -37.30
C ALA A 161 29.35 -17.92 -36.87
N GLU A 162 28.69 -16.94 -37.47
CA GLU A 162 28.92 -15.52 -37.14
C GLU A 162 28.40 -15.20 -35.71
N PRO A 163 29.27 -14.61 -34.85
CA PRO A 163 28.89 -14.31 -33.46
C PRO A 163 27.63 -13.46 -33.35
N ALA A 164 27.49 -12.39 -34.16
CA ALA A 164 26.36 -11.48 -34.10
C ALA A 164 25.00 -12.18 -34.44
N THR A 165 25.05 -13.11 -35.42
CA THR A 165 23.89 -13.91 -35.77
C THR A 165 23.44 -14.82 -34.62
N LEU A 166 24.38 -15.58 -34.02
CA LEU A 166 24.07 -16.48 -32.91
C LEU A 166 23.61 -15.75 -31.66
N VAL A 167 24.18 -14.60 -31.35
CA VAL A 167 23.72 -13.74 -30.23
C VAL A 167 22.26 -13.31 -30.46
N ARG A 168 21.93 -12.90 -31.70
CA ARG A 168 20.58 -12.50 -32.03
C ARG A 168 19.59 -13.67 -31.96
N GLU A 169 19.94 -14.82 -32.50
CA GLU A 169 19.12 -16.03 -32.49
C GLU A 169 18.90 -16.54 -31.06
N PHE A 170 19.91 -16.40 -30.17
CA PHE A 170 19.74 -16.69 -28.75
C PHE A 170 18.78 -15.70 -28.07
N CYS A 171 18.87 -14.41 -28.39
CA CYS A 171 17.92 -13.42 -27.88
C CYS A 171 16.51 -13.69 -28.39
N ASP A 172 16.34 -14.08 -29.66
CA ASP A 172 15.05 -14.49 -30.23
C ASP A 172 14.49 -15.73 -29.52
N ALA A 173 15.36 -16.70 -29.17
CA ALA A 173 14.95 -17.88 -28.42
C ALA A 173 14.44 -17.56 -27.02
N LEU A 174 15.06 -16.61 -26.32
CA LEU A 174 14.59 -16.11 -25.02
C LEU A 174 13.28 -15.34 -25.17
N ALA A 175 13.18 -14.45 -26.17
CA ALA A 175 11.97 -13.70 -26.48
C ALA A 175 10.78 -14.60 -26.82
N ASP A 176 11.01 -15.72 -27.50
CA ASP A 176 9.99 -16.68 -27.87
C ASP A 176 9.62 -17.66 -26.75
N THR A 177 10.48 -17.81 -25.74
CA THR A 177 10.25 -18.70 -24.59
C THR A 177 9.51 -18.00 -23.45
N LEU A 178 9.93 -16.78 -23.04
CA LEU A 178 9.42 -16.10 -21.86
C LEU A 178 7.90 -15.85 -21.87
N PRO A 179 7.27 -15.41 -22.97
CA PRO A 179 5.81 -15.22 -23.02
C PRO A 179 4.99 -16.51 -22.86
N ARG A 180 5.64 -17.69 -22.92
CA ARG A 180 5.02 -19.01 -22.74
C ARG A 180 5.27 -19.64 -21.37
N THR A 181 5.91 -18.89 -20.48
CA THR A 181 6.22 -19.27 -19.10
C THR A 181 5.39 -18.44 -18.11
N PRO A 182 5.40 -18.75 -16.82
CA PRO A 182 4.81 -17.88 -15.79
C PRO A 182 5.36 -16.44 -15.76
N ALA A 183 6.52 -16.20 -16.38
CA ALA A 183 7.09 -14.85 -16.56
C ALA A 183 6.36 -13.99 -17.62
N ALA A 184 5.33 -14.54 -18.29
CA ALA A 184 4.60 -13.83 -19.35
C ALA A 184 4.07 -12.47 -18.91
N ALA A 185 3.54 -12.36 -17.71
CA ALA A 185 3.02 -11.11 -17.15
C ALA A 185 4.07 -10.00 -16.99
N TRP A 186 5.35 -10.38 -16.87
CA TRP A 186 6.48 -9.45 -16.78
C TRP A 186 7.10 -9.13 -18.15
N ALA A 187 6.99 -10.08 -19.09
CA ALA A 187 7.58 -9.94 -20.42
C ALA A 187 6.66 -9.20 -21.40
N VAL A 188 5.34 -9.41 -21.30
CA VAL A 188 4.33 -8.84 -22.20
C VAL A 188 3.11 -8.39 -21.41
N PRO A 189 2.84 -7.09 -21.30
CA PRO A 189 1.62 -6.59 -20.65
C PRO A 189 0.35 -7.03 -21.41
N GLY A 190 -0.68 -7.40 -20.66
CA GLY A 190 -1.96 -7.83 -21.21
C GLY A 190 -2.01 -9.33 -21.57
N ASN A 191 -2.87 -9.71 -22.53
CA ASN A 191 -2.97 -11.07 -23.02
C ASN A 191 -1.87 -11.38 -24.04
N PRO A 192 -0.84 -12.17 -23.71
CA PRO A 192 0.24 -12.43 -24.64
C PRO A 192 -0.25 -13.33 -25.79
N TYR A 193 0.19 -13.01 -27.02
CA TYR A 193 0.14 -13.88 -28.15
C TYR A 193 1.16 -15.01 -27.94
N ALA A 194 0.75 -16.05 -27.21
CA ALA A 194 1.65 -17.11 -26.75
C ALA A 194 0.94 -18.46 -26.72
N ASP A 195 0.99 -19.17 -27.85
CA ASP A 195 0.55 -20.55 -27.92
C ASP A 195 1.69 -21.50 -27.49
N ARG A 196 1.39 -22.43 -26.57
CA ARG A 196 2.35 -23.46 -26.15
C ARG A 196 2.52 -24.55 -27.23
N ALA A 197 1.48 -24.79 -28.03
CA ALA A 197 1.53 -25.74 -29.14
C ALA A 197 2.32 -25.16 -30.32
N THR A 198 2.97 -26.01 -31.09
CA THR A 198 3.60 -25.65 -32.35
C THR A 198 2.53 -25.77 -33.45
N ALA A 199 1.72 -24.75 -33.60
CA ALA A 199 0.63 -24.71 -34.58
C ALA A 199 0.96 -23.80 -35.75
N LEU A 200 0.48 -24.12 -36.93
CA LEU A 200 0.62 -23.31 -38.15
C LEU A 200 -0.55 -22.34 -38.24
N HIS A 201 -0.24 -21.08 -38.45
CA HIS A 201 -1.23 -19.97 -38.50
C HIS A 201 -1.09 -19.10 -39.76
N PRO A 202 -1.27 -19.63 -40.97
CA PRO A 202 -1.03 -18.87 -42.22
C PRO A 202 -1.94 -17.63 -42.36
N ARG A 203 -3.11 -17.62 -41.74
CA ARG A 203 -4.04 -16.46 -41.77
C ARG A 203 -3.55 -15.27 -40.99
N LEU A 204 -2.55 -15.44 -40.15
CA LEU A 204 -1.95 -14.34 -39.35
C LEU A 204 -0.74 -13.68 -40.06
N ALA A 205 -0.37 -14.14 -41.26
CA ALA A 205 0.84 -13.66 -41.94
C ALA A 205 0.83 -12.16 -42.22
N GLU A 206 -0.29 -11.64 -42.71
CA GLU A 206 -0.43 -10.20 -43.00
C GLU A 206 -0.36 -9.35 -41.73
N TRP A 207 -1.07 -9.77 -40.68
CA TRP A 207 -1.02 -9.09 -39.38
C TRP A 207 0.38 -9.14 -38.75
N ALA A 208 1.06 -10.27 -38.79
CA ALA A 208 2.42 -10.38 -38.24
C ALA A 208 3.42 -9.52 -39.03
N ALA A 209 3.27 -9.43 -40.36
CA ALA A 209 4.08 -8.56 -41.19
C ALA A 209 3.80 -7.07 -40.89
N GLU A 210 2.55 -6.68 -40.70
CA GLU A 210 2.19 -5.32 -40.26
C GLU A 210 2.78 -4.99 -38.88
N ALA A 211 2.64 -5.87 -37.89
CA ALA A 211 3.21 -5.70 -36.54
C ALA A 211 4.74 -5.58 -36.55
N ALA A 212 5.42 -6.36 -37.39
CA ALA A 212 6.87 -6.28 -37.57
C ALA A 212 7.30 -4.96 -38.24
N ALA A 213 6.59 -4.54 -39.28
CA ALA A 213 6.86 -3.29 -39.97
C ALA A 213 6.62 -2.06 -39.09
N GLU A 214 5.58 -2.09 -38.27
CA GLU A 214 5.23 -1.00 -37.35
C GLU A 214 6.32 -0.74 -36.30
N ARG A 215 7.00 -1.79 -35.84
CA ARG A 215 8.09 -1.67 -34.84
C ARG A 215 9.49 -1.53 -35.42
N ALA A 216 9.65 -1.85 -36.67
CA ALA A 216 10.90 -1.66 -37.42
C ALA A 216 11.06 -0.25 -37.99
N ALA A 217 9.99 0.57 -38.02
CA ALA A 217 10.02 1.93 -38.54
C ALA A 217 10.97 2.80 -37.70
N GLN A 218 11.97 3.38 -38.36
CA GLN A 218 12.92 4.30 -37.73
C GLN A 218 12.36 5.72 -37.63
N VAL A 219 11.33 6.05 -38.38
CA VAL A 219 10.67 7.37 -38.43
C VAL A 219 9.25 7.26 -37.89
N SER A 220 8.93 8.06 -36.89
CA SER A 220 7.59 8.27 -36.35
C SER A 220 7.05 9.64 -36.73
N VAL A 221 5.72 9.73 -36.81
CA VAL A 221 5.00 10.98 -37.13
C VAL A 221 4.44 11.58 -35.86
N GLU A 222 4.58 12.88 -35.68
CA GLU A 222 3.96 13.67 -34.62
C GLU A 222 3.16 14.83 -35.24
N LEU A 223 2.17 15.37 -34.53
CA LEU A 223 1.39 16.51 -34.94
C LEU A 223 1.65 17.70 -34.01
N ARG A 224 2.13 18.79 -34.54
CA ARG A 224 2.21 20.08 -33.82
C ARG A 224 1.05 20.96 -34.22
N VAL A 225 0.19 21.30 -33.28
CA VAL A 225 -0.96 22.15 -33.52
C VAL A 225 -0.57 23.63 -33.38
N GLU A 226 -0.82 24.41 -34.43
CA GLU A 226 -0.61 25.85 -34.43
C GLU A 226 -1.95 26.58 -34.39
N PRO A 227 -2.09 27.60 -33.51
CA PRO A 227 -3.30 28.42 -33.45
C PRO A 227 -3.42 29.35 -34.64
N PRO A 228 -4.62 29.90 -34.86
CA PRO A 228 -4.80 30.99 -35.82
C PRO A 228 -3.91 32.20 -35.50
N ALA A 229 -3.10 32.66 -36.46
CA ALA A 229 -2.20 33.82 -36.31
C ALA A 229 -2.16 34.65 -37.57
N GLY A 230 -2.11 35.96 -37.45
CA GLY A 230 -2.09 36.91 -38.58
C GLY A 230 -3.34 36.79 -39.43
N HIS A 231 -3.18 36.52 -40.72
CA HIS A 231 -4.30 36.34 -41.66
C HIS A 231 -4.92 34.95 -41.65
N ARG A 232 -4.38 34.03 -40.90
CA ARG A 232 -4.90 32.65 -40.75
C ARG A 232 -6.08 32.65 -39.79
N ARG A 233 -7.23 32.13 -40.21
CA ARG A 233 -8.46 32.08 -39.41
C ARG A 233 -8.76 30.66 -38.84
N ALA A 234 -7.92 29.65 -39.12
CA ALA A 234 -8.14 28.25 -38.69
C ALA A 234 -6.90 27.69 -38.04
N PHE A 235 -7.10 26.71 -37.16
CA PHE A 235 -6.03 25.89 -36.59
C PHE A 235 -5.34 25.08 -37.68
N ARG A 236 -4.08 24.71 -37.43
CA ARG A 236 -3.27 23.94 -38.36
C ARG A 236 -2.51 22.86 -37.59
N ALA A 237 -2.65 21.60 -37.99
CA ALA A 237 -1.82 20.50 -37.52
C ALA A 237 -0.63 20.33 -38.49
N VAL A 238 0.56 20.70 -38.03
CA VAL A 238 1.82 20.56 -38.77
C VAL A 238 2.35 19.15 -38.51
N LEU A 239 2.64 18.43 -39.60
CA LEU A 239 3.22 17.11 -39.55
C LEU A 239 4.70 17.23 -39.24
N GLN A 240 5.14 16.59 -38.18
CA GLN A 240 6.52 16.50 -37.75
C GLN A 240 7.01 15.04 -37.80
N LEU A 241 8.28 14.90 -38.07
CA LEU A 241 8.97 13.62 -38.19
C LEU A 241 10.03 13.52 -37.11
N ARG A 242 10.08 12.38 -36.47
CA ARG A 242 11.02 12.08 -35.38
C ARG A 242 11.67 10.74 -35.64
N THR A 243 12.97 10.63 -35.39
CA THR A 243 13.66 9.37 -35.51
C THR A 243 13.74 8.63 -34.14
N ALA A 244 13.65 7.31 -34.19
CA ALA A 244 13.87 6.45 -33.02
C ALA A 244 15.34 6.48 -32.56
N ALA A 245 16.29 6.79 -33.46
CA ALA A 245 17.72 6.86 -33.16
C ALA A 245 18.11 8.08 -32.32
N ASP A 246 17.46 9.23 -32.58
CA ASP A 246 17.64 10.46 -31.80
C ASP A 246 16.27 11.10 -31.51
N PRO A 247 15.69 10.83 -30.31
CA PRO A 247 14.40 11.41 -29.95
C PRO A 247 14.38 12.92 -29.81
N SER A 248 15.50 13.61 -29.78
CA SER A 248 15.57 15.08 -29.73
C SER A 248 15.49 15.72 -31.12
N LEU A 249 15.77 14.95 -32.17
CA LEU A 249 15.70 15.40 -33.54
C LEU A 249 14.26 15.32 -34.05
N VAL A 250 13.62 16.50 -34.18
CA VAL A 250 12.29 16.68 -34.78
C VAL A 250 12.38 17.61 -35.96
N LEU A 251 11.87 17.17 -37.12
CA LEU A 251 11.84 17.94 -38.37
C LEU A 251 10.39 18.16 -38.80
N ASP A 252 10.08 19.35 -39.28
CA ASP A 252 8.79 19.54 -39.95
C ASP A 252 8.78 18.77 -41.28
N ALA A 253 7.68 18.09 -41.61
CA ALA A 253 7.59 17.29 -42.84
C ALA A 253 7.81 18.12 -44.10
N ALA A 254 7.52 19.43 -44.05
CA ALA A 254 7.83 20.37 -45.14
C ALA A 254 9.34 20.38 -45.47
N GLU A 255 10.23 20.20 -44.48
CA GLU A 255 11.69 20.16 -44.72
C GLU A 255 12.11 18.87 -45.43
N LEU A 256 11.44 17.73 -45.08
CA LEU A 256 11.66 16.46 -45.79
C LEU A 256 11.42 16.61 -47.31
N TRP A 257 10.31 17.23 -47.66
CA TRP A 257 9.91 17.38 -49.07
C TRP A 257 10.70 18.46 -49.78
N ALA A 258 11.21 19.49 -49.09
CA ALA A 258 12.03 20.55 -49.66
C ALA A 258 13.47 20.10 -49.96
N ASP A 259 14.08 19.28 -49.08
CA ASP A 259 15.45 18.73 -49.27
C ASP A 259 15.49 17.25 -48.82
N PRO A 260 15.07 16.32 -49.72
CA PRO A 260 15.08 14.89 -49.41
C PRO A 260 16.44 14.35 -49.06
N HIS A 261 17.53 14.86 -49.66
CA HIS A 261 18.89 14.37 -49.38
C HIS A 261 19.37 14.73 -47.97
N ARG A 262 19.01 15.93 -47.51
CA ARG A 262 19.30 16.34 -46.12
C ARG A 262 18.49 15.49 -45.13
N ALA A 263 17.22 15.29 -45.41
CA ALA A 263 16.32 14.49 -44.59
C ALA A 263 16.80 13.03 -44.51
N GLN A 264 17.22 12.42 -45.59
CA GLN A 264 17.78 11.06 -45.63
C GLN A 264 19.03 10.92 -44.75
N ARG A 265 19.90 11.95 -44.74
CA ARG A 265 21.09 11.95 -43.84
C ARG A 265 20.72 12.03 -42.38
N LEU A 266 19.64 12.73 -42.02
CA LEU A 266 19.22 12.94 -40.63
C LEU A 266 18.28 11.86 -40.12
N LEU A 267 17.36 11.38 -40.96
CA LEU A 267 16.28 10.44 -40.56
C LEU A 267 16.50 9.02 -41.10
N GLY A 268 17.46 8.81 -41.98
CA GLY A 268 17.75 7.53 -42.63
C GLY A 268 17.33 7.44 -44.12
N PRO A 269 17.83 6.42 -44.87
CA PRO A 269 17.71 6.32 -46.31
C PRO A 269 16.27 6.12 -46.79
N HIS A 270 15.37 5.67 -45.96
CA HIS A 270 13.96 5.38 -46.31
C HIS A 270 12.98 6.36 -45.67
N ALA A 271 13.44 7.53 -45.22
CA ALA A 271 12.65 8.48 -44.43
C ALA A 271 11.32 8.91 -45.08
N GLU A 272 11.30 9.11 -46.40
CA GLU A 272 10.09 9.49 -47.16
C GLU A 272 9.03 8.36 -47.09
N ALA A 273 9.45 7.13 -47.40
CA ALA A 273 8.55 5.98 -47.41
C ALA A 273 8.01 5.69 -46.02
N GLU A 274 8.88 5.73 -44.98
CA GLU A 274 8.50 5.53 -43.61
C GLU A 274 7.55 6.61 -43.09
N ALA A 275 7.78 7.88 -43.42
CA ALA A 275 6.90 8.98 -43.08
C ALA A 275 5.49 8.81 -43.70
N LEU A 276 5.40 8.42 -44.99
CA LEU A 276 4.13 8.17 -45.66
C LEU A 276 3.39 6.96 -45.07
N LEU A 277 4.11 5.87 -44.71
CA LEU A 277 3.54 4.72 -44.07
C LEU A 277 3.02 5.06 -42.66
N ALA A 278 3.77 5.84 -41.87
CA ALA A 278 3.36 6.31 -40.55
C ALA A 278 2.13 7.24 -40.66
N LEU A 279 2.13 8.16 -41.62
CA LEU A 279 0.96 9.03 -41.90
C LEU A 279 -0.27 8.22 -42.31
N ARG A 280 -0.10 7.16 -43.15
CA ARG A 280 -1.20 6.28 -43.54
C ARG A 280 -1.83 5.54 -42.34
N ARG A 281 -1.01 5.09 -41.39
CA ARG A 281 -1.49 4.52 -40.14
C ARG A 281 -2.25 5.53 -39.29
N ALA A 282 -1.68 6.74 -39.15
CA ALA A 282 -2.34 7.83 -38.41
C ALA A 282 -3.69 8.21 -39.08
N ALA A 283 -3.78 8.22 -40.40
CA ALA A 283 -5.00 8.50 -41.13
C ALA A 283 -6.08 7.40 -41.01
N ARG A 284 -5.71 6.17 -40.67
CA ARG A 284 -6.68 5.12 -40.28
C ARG A 284 -7.27 5.38 -38.90
N ALA A 285 -6.47 5.88 -37.99
CA ALA A 285 -6.88 6.18 -36.62
C ALA A 285 -7.74 7.47 -36.58
N TRP A 286 -7.38 8.51 -37.30
CA TRP A 286 -8.12 9.77 -37.36
C TRP A 286 -8.33 10.24 -38.80
N GLN A 287 -9.58 10.15 -39.28
CA GLN A 287 -9.96 10.34 -40.68
C GLN A 287 -9.51 11.65 -41.33
N PRO A 288 -9.50 12.82 -40.67
CA PRO A 288 -9.08 14.08 -41.28
C PRO A 288 -7.67 14.05 -41.86
N LEU A 289 -6.75 13.23 -41.35
CA LEU A 289 -5.40 13.05 -41.87
C LEU A 289 -5.35 12.44 -43.27
N LYS A 290 -6.44 11.83 -43.77
CA LYS A 290 -6.52 11.34 -45.16
C LYS A 290 -6.36 12.43 -46.18
N ARG A 291 -6.71 13.68 -45.87
CA ARG A 291 -6.50 14.81 -46.77
C ARG A 291 -5.01 15.05 -47.07
N LEU A 292 -4.14 14.82 -46.05
CA LEU A 292 -2.69 14.91 -46.28
C LEU A 292 -2.16 13.83 -47.21
N LEU A 293 -2.76 12.65 -47.26
CA LEU A 293 -2.36 11.56 -48.18
C LEU A 293 -2.71 11.85 -49.64
N ALA A 294 -3.58 12.84 -49.91
CA ALA A 294 -3.89 13.28 -51.24
C ALA A 294 -2.93 14.36 -51.76
N GLU A 295 -2.05 14.91 -50.91
CA GLU A 295 -1.06 15.91 -51.25
C GLU A 295 0.25 15.26 -51.71
N ALA A 296 0.89 15.85 -52.72
CA ALA A 296 2.19 15.40 -53.21
C ALA A 296 3.31 15.59 -52.19
N ALA A 297 3.18 16.56 -51.27
CA ALA A 297 4.12 16.88 -50.19
C ALA A 297 3.35 17.16 -48.90
N PRO A 298 2.86 16.10 -48.20
CA PRO A 298 2.04 16.24 -47.02
C PRO A 298 2.82 16.91 -45.90
N SER A 299 2.39 18.10 -45.50
CA SER A 299 3.14 18.91 -44.52
C SER A 299 2.28 19.46 -43.39
N ALA A 300 1.06 19.89 -43.67
CA ALA A 300 0.20 20.43 -42.62
C ALA A 300 -1.28 20.41 -42.99
N LEU A 301 -2.10 19.99 -42.08
CA LEU A 301 -3.55 19.91 -42.20
C LEU A 301 -4.21 21.17 -41.63
N ARG A 302 -5.07 21.82 -42.41
CA ARG A 302 -5.96 22.85 -41.87
C ARG A 302 -7.12 22.18 -41.15
N LEU A 303 -7.35 22.55 -39.91
CA LEU A 303 -8.41 22.02 -39.07
C LEU A 303 -9.58 23.01 -39.02
N ASP A 304 -10.79 22.52 -39.18
CA ASP A 304 -11.98 23.27 -38.76
C ASP A 304 -12.16 23.20 -37.23
N ASP A 305 -13.19 23.89 -36.74
CA ASP A 305 -13.42 23.99 -35.28
C ASP A 305 -13.84 22.66 -34.65
N GLU A 306 -14.54 21.77 -35.39
CA GLU A 306 -14.94 20.44 -34.94
C GLU A 306 -13.75 19.49 -34.86
N GLU A 307 -12.94 19.46 -35.91
CA GLU A 307 -11.70 18.69 -36.01
C GLU A 307 -10.67 19.08 -34.93
N ALA A 308 -10.57 20.41 -34.66
CA ALA A 308 -9.71 20.91 -33.59
C ALA A 308 -10.19 20.44 -32.20
N MET A 309 -11.52 20.38 -32.00
CA MET A 309 -12.10 19.85 -30.75
C MET A 309 -11.95 18.33 -30.61
N GLU A 310 -12.17 17.57 -31.66
CA GLU A 310 -11.90 16.14 -31.68
C GLU A 310 -10.43 15.85 -31.30
N LEU A 311 -9.51 16.64 -31.90
CA LEU A 311 -8.06 16.48 -31.62
C LEU A 311 -7.66 16.90 -30.21
N LEU A 312 -8.42 17.77 -29.56
CA LEU A 312 -8.26 18.13 -28.15
C LEU A 312 -8.76 17.04 -27.18
N GLY A 313 -9.75 16.27 -27.64
CA GLY A 313 -10.39 15.20 -26.87
C GLY A 313 -9.97 13.80 -27.34
N ASP A 314 -10.96 13.00 -27.68
CA ASP A 314 -10.85 11.56 -27.95
C ASP A 314 -9.86 11.21 -29.07
N ALA A 315 -9.70 12.06 -30.10
CA ALA A 315 -8.79 11.79 -31.19
C ALA A 315 -7.32 11.75 -30.75
N THR A 316 -6.92 12.52 -29.73
CA THR A 316 -5.55 12.49 -29.18
C THR A 316 -5.23 11.12 -28.58
N ASP A 317 -6.16 10.50 -27.86
CA ASP A 317 -5.96 9.18 -27.26
C ASP A 317 -5.91 8.06 -28.33
N VAL A 318 -6.78 8.15 -29.32
CA VAL A 318 -6.78 7.24 -30.48
C VAL A 318 -5.48 7.33 -31.26
N LEU A 319 -5.00 8.57 -31.53
CA LEU A 319 -3.74 8.81 -32.21
C LEU A 319 -2.53 8.33 -31.38
N ARG A 320 -2.56 8.54 -30.06
CA ARG A 320 -1.51 8.05 -29.15
C ARG A 320 -1.41 6.53 -29.17
N THR A 321 -2.56 5.83 -29.21
CA THR A 321 -2.62 4.37 -29.36
C THR A 321 -2.04 3.92 -30.71
N ALA A 322 -2.23 4.71 -31.76
CA ALA A 322 -1.63 4.51 -33.08
C ALA A 322 -0.16 4.98 -33.20
N GLY A 323 0.49 5.35 -32.08
CA GLY A 323 1.89 5.77 -32.03
C GLY A 323 2.15 7.21 -32.46
N VAL A 324 1.12 8.05 -32.60
CA VAL A 324 1.22 9.45 -32.99
C VAL A 324 1.01 10.36 -31.80
N ARG A 325 1.97 11.23 -31.50
CA ARG A 325 1.86 12.25 -30.45
C ARG A 325 1.31 13.54 -31.02
N VAL A 326 0.45 14.20 -30.25
CA VAL A 326 -0.10 15.50 -30.57
C VAL A 326 0.49 16.53 -29.59
N HIS A 327 1.13 17.57 -30.13
CA HIS A 327 1.74 18.65 -29.37
C HIS A 327 0.91 19.92 -29.52
N TRP A 328 0.33 20.35 -28.42
CA TRP A 328 -0.35 21.63 -28.34
C TRP A 328 0.61 22.69 -27.78
N PRO A 329 0.55 23.95 -28.25
CA PRO A 329 1.33 25.05 -27.66
C PRO A 329 1.00 25.20 -26.16
N ARG A 330 1.99 25.54 -25.33
CA ARG A 330 1.80 25.76 -23.89
C ARG A 330 0.80 26.85 -23.54
N GLU A 331 0.53 27.75 -24.47
CA GLU A 331 -0.41 28.86 -24.38
C GLU A 331 -1.85 28.44 -24.73
N LEU A 332 -2.02 27.24 -25.21
CA LEU A 332 -3.29 26.69 -25.62
C LEU A 332 -3.81 25.74 -24.57
N VAL A 333 -5.03 26.03 -24.15
CA VAL A 333 -5.91 25.13 -23.40
C VAL A 333 -5.56 24.97 -21.93
N LYS A 334 -5.84 26.01 -21.20
CA LYS A 334 -6.31 25.80 -19.82
C LYS A 334 -7.81 25.57 -19.90
N ALA A 335 -8.25 24.39 -19.58
CA ALA A 335 -9.67 24.09 -19.42
C ALA A 335 -10.30 25.09 -18.45
N LEU A 336 -11.49 25.58 -18.76
CA LEU A 336 -12.30 26.33 -17.82
C LEU A 336 -12.54 25.45 -16.59
N GLN A 337 -12.09 25.89 -15.44
CA GLN A 337 -12.34 25.19 -14.20
C GLN A 337 -13.47 25.88 -13.44
N ALA A 338 -14.51 25.11 -13.13
CA ALA A 338 -15.47 25.53 -12.12
C ALA A 338 -14.76 25.48 -10.76
N ARG A 339 -14.66 26.61 -10.08
CA ARG A 339 -14.16 26.71 -8.71
C ARG A 339 -15.24 27.28 -7.82
N ALA A 340 -15.29 26.77 -6.61
CA ALA A 340 -16.11 27.32 -5.57
C ALA A 340 -15.22 28.04 -4.54
N GLU A 341 -15.56 29.24 -4.16
CA GLU A 341 -14.94 29.95 -3.04
C GLU A 341 -15.85 29.83 -1.81
N ILE A 342 -15.25 29.50 -0.68
CA ILE A 342 -15.95 29.50 0.61
C ILE A 342 -15.26 30.55 1.50
N GLY A 343 -16.02 31.54 1.93
CA GLY A 343 -15.55 32.60 2.81
C GLY A 343 -16.57 32.95 3.88
N ALA A 344 -16.18 33.79 4.84
CA ALA A 344 -17.14 34.40 5.72
C ALA A 344 -17.86 35.54 4.99
N ALA A 345 -19.19 35.66 5.18
CA ALA A 345 -19.88 36.89 4.86
C ALA A 345 -19.06 38.07 5.40
N THR A 346 -18.90 39.09 4.59
CA THR A 346 -18.13 40.32 4.92
C THR A 346 -18.80 41.13 6.03
N ALA A 347 -19.02 40.52 7.19
CA ALA A 347 -19.42 41.25 8.40
C ALA A 347 -18.16 41.84 9.02
N PRO A 348 -18.05 43.16 9.19
CA PRO A 348 -16.94 43.77 9.88
C PRO A 348 -16.89 43.24 11.31
N GLY A 349 -15.83 42.49 11.66
CA GLY A 349 -15.64 41.91 13.00
C GLY A 349 -15.82 40.42 13.16
N ALA A 350 -16.00 39.67 12.09
CA ALA A 350 -16.01 38.19 12.16
C ALA A 350 -14.60 37.69 12.54
N THR A 351 -14.47 37.15 13.75
CA THR A 351 -13.25 36.49 14.20
C THR A 351 -13.29 35.01 13.84
N VAL A 352 -12.15 34.38 13.72
CA VAL A 352 -12.03 32.92 13.46
C VAL A 352 -12.89 32.08 14.42
N ASP A 353 -13.06 32.55 15.65
CA ASP A 353 -13.81 31.86 16.71
C ASP A 353 -15.34 31.88 16.51
N THR A 354 -15.86 32.87 15.77
CA THR A 354 -17.30 32.98 15.45
C THR A 354 -17.70 32.19 14.20
N LEU A 355 -16.75 31.80 13.34
CA LEU A 355 -17.00 31.15 12.06
C LEU A 355 -17.55 29.73 12.17
N LEU A 356 -17.29 29.03 13.26
CA LEU A 356 -17.76 27.66 13.53
C LEU A 356 -18.94 27.59 14.53
N GLY A 357 -19.53 28.74 14.86
CA GLY A 357 -20.74 28.80 15.69
C GLY A 357 -21.92 28.08 15.04
N ARG A 358 -22.87 27.56 15.86
CA ARG A 358 -24.02 26.79 15.37
C ARG A 358 -24.91 27.56 14.38
N ASP A 359 -24.95 28.89 14.51
CA ASP A 359 -25.78 29.78 13.69
C ASP A 359 -24.95 30.55 12.64
N ALA A 360 -23.67 30.24 12.49
CA ALA A 360 -22.82 30.84 11.48
C ALA A 360 -23.16 30.21 10.10
N LEU A 361 -23.36 31.05 9.11
CA LEU A 361 -23.49 30.64 7.72
C LEU A 361 -22.30 31.18 6.95
N LEU A 362 -21.72 30.37 6.09
CA LEU A 362 -20.57 30.75 5.28
C LEU A 362 -21.04 30.95 3.83
N ASP A 363 -20.62 32.05 3.24
CA ASP A 363 -20.93 32.34 1.85
C ASP A 363 -20.20 31.36 0.95
N PHE A 364 -20.96 30.74 0.07
CA PHE A 364 -20.48 29.84 -0.95
C PHE A 364 -20.78 30.44 -2.31
N SER A 365 -19.74 30.89 -2.99
CA SER A 365 -19.88 31.48 -4.32
C SER A 365 -19.19 30.64 -5.39
N TRP A 366 -19.87 30.56 -6.54
CA TRP A 366 -19.32 29.87 -7.70
C TRP A 366 -18.68 30.89 -8.63
N HIS A 367 -17.47 30.61 -9.09
CA HIS A 367 -16.86 31.34 -10.17
C HIS A 367 -16.16 30.43 -11.16
N VAL A 368 -15.96 30.92 -12.35
CA VAL A 368 -15.19 30.27 -13.40
C VAL A 368 -13.79 30.85 -13.39
N ALA A 369 -12.78 30.02 -13.30
CA ALA A 369 -11.39 30.41 -13.33
C ALA A 369 -10.72 29.91 -14.60
N LEU A 370 -9.87 30.77 -15.16
CA LEU A 370 -8.96 30.43 -16.24
C LEU A 370 -7.52 30.57 -15.72
N GLY A 371 -6.80 29.45 -15.68
CA GLY A 371 -5.42 29.48 -15.20
C GLY A 371 -5.26 29.94 -13.76
N GLY A 372 -6.25 29.72 -12.90
CA GLY A 372 -6.28 30.15 -11.51
C GLY A 372 -6.81 31.56 -11.28
N GLN A 373 -7.13 32.32 -12.33
CA GLN A 373 -7.71 33.67 -12.20
C GLN A 373 -9.21 33.64 -12.48
N ARG A 374 -9.98 34.32 -11.62
CA ARG A 374 -11.42 34.49 -11.76
C ARG A 374 -11.76 35.25 -13.06
N LEU A 375 -12.74 34.77 -13.81
CA LEU A 375 -13.30 35.46 -14.96
C LEU A 375 -14.33 36.51 -14.51
N THR A 376 -14.31 37.62 -15.20
CA THR A 376 -15.31 38.69 -15.06
C THR A 376 -16.65 38.31 -15.68
N GLU A 377 -17.75 38.98 -15.31
CA GLU A 377 -19.06 38.75 -15.92
C GLU A 377 -19.04 38.98 -17.42
N ALA A 378 -18.34 40.06 -17.87
CA ALA A 378 -18.21 40.36 -19.31
C ALA A 378 -17.47 39.24 -20.07
N GLU A 379 -16.44 38.64 -19.48
CA GLU A 379 -15.72 37.50 -20.08
C GLU A 379 -16.58 36.25 -20.10
N LEU A 380 -17.41 36.02 -19.08
CA LEU A 380 -18.39 34.93 -19.07
C LEU A 380 -19.50 35.14 -20.11
N ASP A 381 -19.93 36.39 -20.33
CA ASP A 381 -20.88 36.72 -21.40
C ASP A 381 -20.28 36.47 -22.77
N GLN A 382 -19.03 36.89 -22.97
CA GLN A 382 -18.29 36.61 -24.19
C GLN A 382 -18.16 35.11 -24.48
N LEU A 383 -17.92 34.29 -23.46
CA LEU A 383 -17.85 32.83 -23.61
C LEU A 383 -19.24 32.19 -23.84
N ALA A 384 -20.29 32.74 -23.21
CA ALA A 384 -21.67 32.25 -23.40
C ALA A 384 -22.24 32.55 -24.78
N GLU A 385 -21.85 33.68 -25.34
CA GLU A 385 -22.27 34.11 -26.68
C GLU A 385 -21.35 33.57 -27.81
N ALA A 386 -20.28 32.88 -27.43
CA ALA A 386 -19.34 32.33 -28.40
C ALA A 386 -20.02 31.33 -29.35
N ARG A 387 -19.92 31.61 -30.65
CA ARG A 387 -20.42 30.71 -31.71
C ARG A 387 -19.38 29.62 -32.10
N ARG A 388 -18.19 29.68 -31.52
CA ARG A 388 -17.10 28.76 -31.78
C ARG A 388 -16.67 28.06 -30.49
N PRO A 389 -16.31 26.79 -30.53
CA PRO A 389 -15.89 26.02 -29.36
C PRO A 389 -14.52 26.45 -28.81
N LEU A 390 -13.70 27.17 -29.59
CA LEU A 390 -12.41 27.70 -29.16
C LEU A 390 -12.42 29.23 -29.30
N VAL A 391 -12.23 29.93 -28.21
CA VAL A 391 -12.27 31.40 -28.10
C VAL A 391 -10.97 31.91 -27.51
N LYS A 392 -10.47 33.05 -28.04
CA LYS A 392 -9.29 33.69 -27.46
C LYS A 392 -9.72 34.65 -26.35
N LEU A 393 -9.28 34.38 -25.13
CA LEU A 393 -9.54 35.17 -23.92
C LEU A 393 -8.22 35.53 -23.23
N ARG A 394 -7.97 36.81 -22.90
CA ARG A 394 -6.70 37.23 -22.24
C ARG A 394 -5.45 36.68 -22.92
N GLU A 395 -5.40 36.79 -24.28
CA GLU A 395 -4.31 36.23 -25.09
C GLU A 395 -4.15 34.70 -25.07
N GLN A 396 -5.05 33.96 -24.40
CA GLN A 396 -5.04 32.49 -24.33
C GLN A 396 -6.24 31.91 -25.08
N TRP A 397 -6.07 30.74 -25.70
CA TRP A 397 -7.16 30.00 -26.30
C TRP A 397 -7.85 29.13 -25.26
N VAL A 398 -9.17 29.22 -25.20
CA VAL A 398 -10.01 28.57 -24.20
C VAL A 398 -11.07 27.75 -24.89
N VAL A 399 -11.32 26.55 -24.43
CA VAL A 399 -12.49 25.75 -24.84
C VAL A 399 -13.74 26.39 -24.22
N ALA A 400 -14.57 26.98 -25.04
CA ALA A 400 -15.86 27.50 -24.63
C ALA A 400 -16.89 26.38 -24.74
N ASP A 401 -17.33 25.84 -23.61
CA ASP A 401 -18.54 25.02 -23.53
C ASP A 401 -19.73 25.90 -23.10
N PRO A 402 -20.60 26.31 -24.07
CA PRO A 402 -21.74 27.18 -23.76
C PRO A 402 -22.71 26.55 -22.77
N LYS A 403 -22.78 25.20 -22.73
CA LYS A 403 -23.66 24.50 -21.79
C LYS A 403 -23.06 24.58 -20.38
N LEU A 404 -21.76 24.45 -20.23
CA LEU A 404 -21.06 24.59 -18.93
C LEU A 404 -21.19 26.04 -18.43
N VAL A 405 -20.92 27.02 -19.27
CA VAL A 405 -21.02 28.43 -18.92
C VAL A 405 -22.48 28.81 -18.54
N ALA A 406 -23.48 28.35 -19.31
CA ALA A 406 -24.90 28.60 -19.00
C ALA A 406 -25.33 27.93 -17.70
N ARG A 407 -24.83 26.72 -17.39
CA ARG A 407 -25.06 26.04 -16.10
C ARG A 407 -24.43 26.81 -14.95
N LEU A 408 -23.20 27.28 -15.09
CA LEU A 408 -22.48 28.03 -14.07
C LEU A 408 -23.13 29.39 -13.78
N LYS A 409 -23.64 30.07 -14.80
CA LYS A 409 -24.42 31.31 -14.64
C LYS A 409 -25.75 31.10 -13.92
N ARG A 410 -26.36 29.92 -14.01
CA ARG A 410 -27.61 29.56 -13.29
C ARG A 410 -27.37 29.16 -11.84
N ARG A 411 -26.12 28.92 -11.45
CA ARG A 411 -25.76 28.57 -10.08
C ARG A 411 -25.82 29.83 -9.22
N ARG A 412 -26.73 29.82 -8.24
CA ARG A 412 -26.86 30.92 -7.28
C ARG A 412 -25.89 30.71 -6.13
N ASP A 413 -25.39 31.81 -5.58
CA ASP A 413 -24.69 31.81 -4.29
C ASP A 413 -25.58 31.20 -3.22
N ARG A 414 -24.98 30.44 -2.33
CA ARG A 414 -25.67 29.72 -1.27
C ARG A 414 -24.91 29.80 0.02
N GLU A 415 -25.63 29.77 1.12
CA GLU A 415 -25.05 29.63 2.45
C GLU A 415 -24.84 28.13 2.76
N LEU A 416 -23.66 27.77 3.25
CA LEU A 416 -23.32 26.43 3.71
C LEU A 416 -23.26 26.41 5.24
N ALA A 417 -23.69 25.29 5.83
CA ALA A 417 -23.42 25.05 7.24
C ALA A 417 -21.91 24.96 7.48
N PRO A 418 -21.40 25.43 8.62
CA PRO A 418 -19.96 25.54 8.89
C PRO A 418 -19.19 24.21 8.72
N LEU A 419 -19.79 23.09 9.10
CA LEU A 419 -19.17 21.78 8.97
C LEU A 419 -19.14 21.27 7.53
N ASP A 420 -20.18 21.54 6.73
CA ASP A 420 -20.20 21.20 5.30
C ASP A 420 -19.15 22.03 4.55
N ALA A 421 -19.05 23.31 4.88
CA ALA A 421 -18.04 24.20 4.36
C ALA A 421 -16.62 23.74 4.73
N LEU A 422 -16.43 23.34 5.99
CA LEU A 422 -15.14 22.81 6.50
C LEU A 422 -14.79 21.50 5.80
N GLN A 423 -15.75 20.59 5.62
CA GLN A 423 -15.53 19.36 4.89
C GLN A 423 -15.08 19.62 3.44
N ALA A 424 -15.80 20.49 2.71
CA ALA A 424 -15.47 20.87 1.34
C ALA A 424 -14.08 21.54 1.25
N ALA A 425 -13.77 22.44 2.18
CA ALA A 425 -12.49 23.11 2.24
C ALA A 425 -11.31 22.16 2.55
N LEU A 426 -11.47 21.22 3.49
CA LEU A 426 -10.42 20.26 3.86
C LEU A 426 -10.14 19.25 2.74
N THR A 427 -11.17 18.77 2.06
CA THR A 427 -11.02 17.86 0.91
C THR A 427 -10.52 18.58 -0.33
N GLY A 428 -10.78 19.88 -0.46
CA GLY A 428 -10.48 20.69 -1.64
C GLY A 428 -11.49 20.50 -2.78
N GLU A 429 -12.58 19.76 -2.52
CA GLU A 429 -13.61 19.43 -3.51
C GLU A 429 -15.01 19.47 -2.88
N VAL A 430 -15.98 19.86 -3.68
CA VAL A 430 -17.41 19.76 -3.34
C VAL A 430 -18.15 19.00 -4.43
N GLU A 431 -19.03 18.11 -4.04
CA GLU A 431 -19.95 17.43 -4.95
C GLU A 431 -21.27 18.19 -4.99
N TRP A 432 -21.66 18.60 -6.20
CA TRP A 432 -22.89 19.35 -6.44
C TRP A 432 -23.64 18.80 -7.63
N ASN A 433 -24.85 18.29 -7.41
CA ASN A 433 -25.69 17.70 -8.47
C ASN A 433 -24.97 16.62 -9.30
N GLY A 434 -24.11 15.81 -8.65
CA GLY A 434 -23.34 14.74 -9.29
C GLY A 434 -22.06 15.21 -10.00
N GLU A 435 -21.71 16.50 -9.93
CA GLU A 435 -20.45 17.03 -10.45
C GLU A 435 -19.50 17.41 -9.32
N ARG A 436 -18.21 17.12 -9.48
CA ARG A 436 -17.14 17.54 -8.54
C ARG A 436 -16.55 18.86 -8.99
N ALA A 437 -16.36 19.79 -8.06
CA ALA A 437 -15.69 21.05 -8.31
C ALA A 437 -14.64 21.33 -7.24
N ALA A 438 -13.53 21.93 -7.66
CA ALA A 438 -12.48 22.35 -6.74
C ALA A 438 -12.98 23.50 -5.86
N VAL A 439 -12.60 23.43 -4.57
CA VAL A 439 -12.99 24.42 -3.54
C VAL A 439 -11.76 25.13 -3.02
N GLU A 440 -11.86 26.44 -2.90
CA GLU A 440 -10.84 27.29 -2.28
C GLU A 440 -11.46 28.03 -1.07
N ALA A 441 -10.84 27.86 0.10
CA ALA A 441 -11.22 28.59 1.29
C ALA A 441 -10.45 29.94 1.31
N VAL A 442 -11.19 31.03 1.48
CA VAL A 442 -10.64 32.39 1.40
C VAL A 442 -10.87 33.20 2.70
N GLY A 443 -10.11 34.27 2.89
CA GLY A 443 -10.22 35.14 4.05
C GLY A 443 -9.94 34.43 5.40
N ALA A 444 -10.60 34.83 6.46
CA ALA A 444 -10.45 34.27 7.80
C ALA A 444 -10.76 32.77 7.87
N PHE A 445 -11.67 32.29 7.02
CA PHE A 445 -11.97 30.87 6.92
C PHE A 445 -10.82 30.09 6.27
N GLY A 446 -10.15 30.67 5.26
CA GLY A 446 -8.94 30.11 4.65
C GLY A 446 -7.79 29.99 5.65
N GLU A 447 -7.60 31.00 6.51
CA GLU A 447 -6.60 30.95 7.59
C GLU A 447 -6.92 29.85 8.61
N LEU A 448 -8.19 29.69 8.97
CA LEU A 448 -8.65 28.60 9.84
C LEU A 448 -8.34 27.23 9.24
N VAL A 449 -8.67 27.02 7.97
CA VAL A 449 -8.43 25.76 7.28
C VAL A 449 -6.93 25.45 7.17
N ALA A 450 -6.11 26.47 6.88
CA ALA A 450 -4.65 26.33 6.85
C ALA A 450 -4.09 25.91 8.23
N ARG A 451 -4.55 26.54 9.32
CA ARG A 451 -4.18 26.16 10.70
C ARG A 451 -4.61 24.72 11.02
N LEU A 452 -5.80 24.30 10.60
CA LEU A 452 -6.29 22.94 10.85
C LEU A 452 -5.49 21.89 10.08
N ARG A 453 -4.99 22.21 8.88
CA ARG A 453 -4.17 21.30 8.07
C ARG A 453 -2.77 21.05 8.64
N ASP A 454 -2.27 21.94 9.50
CA ASP A 454 -0.98 21.78 10.19
C ASP A 454 -1.18 21.62 11.70
N PRO A 455 -1.46 20.41 12.20
CA PRO A 455 -1.68 20.17 13.63
C PRO A 455 -0.41 20.33 14.47
N GLU A 456 0.79 20.28 13.90
CA GLU A 456 2.06 20.35 14.64
C GLU A 456 2.72 21.74 14.61
N GLY A 457 2.44 22.57 13.61
CA GLY A 457 3.00 23.93 13.44
C GLY A 457 2.38 25.01 14.34
N ARG A 458 1.60 24.63 15.34
CA ARG A 458 0.87 25.56 16.22
C ARG A 458 1.78 26.23 17.24
N THR A 459 1.45 27.48 17.58
CA THR A 459 2.17 28.21 18.64
C THR A 459 2.08 27.48 19.97
N PRO A 460 3.23 27.19 20.64
CA PRO A 460 3.21 26.49 21.91
C PRO A 460 2.40 27.25 22.97
N VAL A 461 1.56 26.56 23.68
CA VAL A 461 0.84 27.05 24.85
C VAL A 461 1.78 26.97 26.06
N ARG A 462 1.80 28.01 26.89
CA ARG A 462 2.54 27.96 28.17
C ARG A 462 2.02 26.81 29.03
N THR A 463 2.94 26.13 29.72
CA THR A 463 2.55 25.12 30.71
C THR A 463 1.65 25.78 31.75
N PRO A 464 0.45 25.27 31.99
CA PRO A 464 -0.49 25.90 32.91
C PRO A 464 0.05 25.95 34.35
N GLU A 465 -0.27 27.02 35.08
CA GLU A 465 -0.01 27.10 36.50
C GLU A 465 -0.80 26.01 37.22
N GLY A 466 -0.18 25.41 38.24
CA GLY A 466 -0.76 24.26 38.97
C GLY A 466 -0.40 22.87 38.43
N LEU A 467 0.29 22.79 37.29
CA LEU A 467 0.87 21.53 36.81
C LEU A 467 2.25 21.34 37.47
N THR A 468 2.40 20.28 38.27
CA THR A 468 3.65 19.97 39.00
C THR A 468 4.67 19.16 38.21
N ALA A 469 4.46 19.01 36.88
CA ALA A 469 5.32 18.25 35.99
C ALA A 469 5.74 19.10 34.78
N THR A 470 6.90 18.80 34.24
CA THR A 470 7.38 19.39 32.98
C THR A 470 6.83 18.58 31.80
N LEU A 471 6.10 19.25 30.91
CA LEU A 471 5.64 18.64 29.66
C LEU A 471 6.79 18.50 28.67
N ARG A 472 6.88 17.37 28.01
CA ARG A 472 7.81 17.15 26.90
C ARG A 472 7.38 17.95 25.68
N GLY A 473 8.30 18.24 24.77
CA GLY A 473 8.02 19.05 23.57
C GLY A 473 6.82 18.55 22.76
N TYR A 474 6.69 17.24 22.57
CA TYR A 474 5.53 16.68 21.88
C TYR A 474 4.24 16.79 22.72
N GLN A 475 4.29 16.69 24.04
CA GLN A 475 3.12 16.90 24.92
C GLN A 475 2.68 18.36 24.90
N GLN A 476 3.63 19.33 24.86
CA GLN A 476 3.32 20.75 24.69
C GLN A 476 2.61 21.01 23.36
N ARG A 477 3.09 20.40 22.25
CA ARG A 477 2.41 20.48 20.95
C ARG A 477 1.01 19.83 21.01
N GLY A 478 0.88 18.69 21.70
CA GLY A 478 -0.41 18.03 21.91
C GLY A 478 -1.39 18.90 22.73
N LEU A 479 -0.89 19.56 23.77
CA LEU A 479 -1.68 20.52 24.54
C LEU A 479 -2.13 21.71 23.69
N ALA A 480 -1.23 22.32 22.92
CA ALA A 480 -1.55 23.43 22.03
C ALA A 480 -2.63 23.06 21.00
N TRP A 481 -2.51 21.85 20.41
CA TRP A 481 -3.49 21.33 19.48
C TRP A 481 -4.86 21.10 20.14
N LEU A 482 -4.92 20.43 21.29
CA LEU A 482 -6.17 20.20 22.02
C LEU A 482 -6.81 21.52 22.51
N ALA A 483 -5.99 22.45 22.98
CA ALA A 483 -6.48 23.78 23.41
C ALA A 483 -7.17 24.52 22.27
N ASP A 484 -6.55 24.56 21.09
CA ASP A 484 -7.10 25.20 19.91
C ASP A 484 -8.37 24.49 19.40
N MET A 485 -8.36 23.16 19.28
CA MET A 485 -9.53 22.37 18.85
C MET A 485 -10.71 22.57 19.79
N THR A 486 -10.47 22.50 21.09
CA THR A 486 -11.54 22.63 22.10
C THR A 486 -12.04 24.07 22.26
N ARG A 487 -11.22 25.09 21.98
CA ARG A 487 -11.62 26.48 21.91
C ARG A 487 -12.59 26.75 20.75
N LEU A 488 -12.27 26.17 19.59
CA LEU A 488 -13.12 26.22 18.38
C LEU A 488 -14.40 25.37 18.48
N THR A 489 -14.71 24.80 19.65
CA THR A 489 -15.81 23.85 19.85
C THR A 489 -15.75 22.61 18.96
N LEU A 490 -14.61 22.37 18.33
CA LEU A 490 -14.26 21.14 17.67
C LEU A 490 -13.71 20.16 18.70
N GLY A 491 -13.88 18.87 18.45
CA GLY A 491 -13.27 17.84 19.26
C GLY A 491 -12.00 17.30 18.61
N GLY A 492 -11.32 16.38 19.30
CA GLY A 492 -10.13 15.75 18.76
C GLY A 492 -9.89 14.35 19.33
N ILE A 493 -9.17 13.54 18.56
CA ILE A 493 -8.72 12.20 18.97
C ILE A 493 -7.22 12.25 19.22
N LEU A 494 -6.81 12.17 20.49
CA LEU A 494 -5.40 12.00 20.85
C LEU A 494 -5.06 10.52 20.83
N ALA A 495 -4.46 10.09 19.72
CA ALA A 495 -4.19 8.71 19.39
C ALA A 495 -2.70 8.33 19.55
N ASP A 496 -1.96 9.04 20.40
CA ASP A 496 -0.58 8.75 20.73
C ASP A 496 -0.40 7.33 21.27
N ASP A 497 0.74 6.72 20.98
CA ASP A 497 1.09 5.41 21.53
C ASP A 497 0.91 5.36 23.03
N MET A 498 0.62 4.16 23.54
CA MET A 498 0.47 3.96 24.99
C MET A 498 1.77 4.29 25.72
N GLY A 499 1.67 4.96 26.87
CA GLY A 499 2.82 5.39 27.65
C GLY A 499 3.43 6.75 27.26
N LEU A 500 2.93 7.43 26.22
CA LEU A 500 3.36 8.78 25.84
C LEU A 500 2.73 9.91 26.69
N GLY A 501 1.96 9.58 27.75
CA GLY A 501 1.45 10.54 28.71
C GLY A 501 0.18 11.29 28.26
N LYS A 502 -0.77 10.58 27.63
CA LYS A 502 -2.09 11.15 27.29
C LYS A 502 -2.82 11.73 28.50
N THR A 503 -2.74 11.08 29.68
CA THR A 503 -3.35 11.53 30.92
C THR A 503 -2.82 12.89 31.36
N ILE A 504 -1.51 13.07 31.43
CA ILE A 504 -0.91 14.37 31.83
C ILE A 504 -1.24 15.47 30.82
N THR A 505 -1.30 15.15 29.53
CA THR A 505 -1.69 16.12 28.49
C THR A 505 -3.15 16.58 28.68
N LEU A 506 -4.06 15.67 29.05
CA LEU A 506 -5.46 16.03 29.34
C LEU A 506 -5.58 16.80 30.66
N LEU A 507 -4.83 16.46 31.69
CA LEU A 507 -4.77 17.22 32.95
C LEU A 507 -4.27 18.67 32.71
N ALA A 508 -3.23 18.81 31.88
CA ALA A 508 -2.73 20.11 31.45
C ALA A 508 -3.77 20.90 30.62
N LEU A 509 -4.54 20.22 29.75
CA LEU A 509 -5.66 20.84 29.04
C LEU A 509 -6.75 21.32 30.01
N HIS A 510 -7.11 20.53 31.00
CA HIS A 510 -8.09 20.93 32.02
C HIS A 510 -7.64 22.21 32.73
N LEU A 511 -6.41 22.26 33.25
CA LEU A 511 -5.86 23.47 33.89
C LEU A 511 -5.83 24.66 32.93
N HIS A 512 -5.37 24.49 31.69
CA HIS A 512 -5.34 25.53 30.67
C HIS A 512 -6.72 26.14 30.43
N ARG A 513 -7.77 25.29 30.32
CA ARG A 513 -9.15 25.70 30.14
C ARG A 513 -9.74 26.44 31.33
N GLN A 514 -9.33 26.08 32.57
CA GLN A 514 -9.75 26.78 33.77
C GLN A 514 -9.16 28.21 33.84
N GLY A 515 -8.00 28.43 33.26
CA GLY A 515 -7.39 29.78 33.17
C GLY A 515 -8.08 30.73 32.16
N GLN A 516 -9.09 30.25 31.43
CA GLN A 516 -9.81 31.04 30.41
C GLN A 516 -11.30 31.08 30.75
N SER A 517 -11.84 32.29 30.93
CA SER A 517 -13.24 32.48 31.36
C SER A 517 -14.31 31.87 30.43
N ASP A 518 -14.01 31.81 29.14
CA ASP A 518 -14.92 31.30 28.11
C ASP A 518 -14.92 29.75 28.04
N THR A 519 -13.87 29.08 28.55
CA THR A 519 -13.77 27.62 28.53
C THR A 519 -13.74 26.97 29.92
N ALA A 520 -13.68 27.75 30.97
CA ALA A 520 -13.71 27.26 32.36
C ALA A 520 -15.00 26.43 32.64
N GLY A 521 -14.88 25.46 33.52
CA GLY A 521 -16.00 24.58 33.91
C GLY A 521 -15.56 23.14 34.23
N PRO A 522 -16.46 22.32 34.83
CA PRO A 522 -16.12 20.98 35.23
C PRO A 522 -15.81 20.06 34.05
N THR A 523 -14.88 19.14 34.26
CA THR A 523 -14.48 18.13 33.24
C THR A 523 -14.94 16.75 33.68
N LEU A 524 -15.60 16.01 32.77
CA LEU A 524 -15.97 14.63 32.94
C LEU A 524 -14.95 13.73 32.18
N VAL A 525 -14.34 12.79 32.91
CA VAL A 525 -13.48 11.75 32.33
C VAL A 525 -14.18 10.40 32.43
N VAL A 526 -14.50 9.83 31.29
CA VAL A 526 -15.11 8.50 31.19
C VAL A 526 -13.99 7.50 30.90
N CYS A 527 -13.76 6.54 31.78
CA CYS A 527 -12.68 5.58 31.65
C CYS A 527 -13.08 4.16 32.03
N PRO A 528 -12.32 3.12 31.66
CA PRO A 528 -12.48 1.78 32.21
C PRO A 528 -12.32 1.74 33.74
N THR A 529 -13.03 0.83 34.40
CA THR A 529 -13.01 0.70 35.87
C THR A 529 -11.59 0.54 36.44
N SER A 530 -10.73 -0.16 35.74
CA SER A 530 -9.34 -0.41 36.11
C SER A 530 -8.45 0.85 36.07
N LEU A 531 -8.87 1.89 35.36
CA LEU A 531 -8.11 3.14 35.26
C LEU A 531 -8.51 4.20 36.27
N LEU A 532 -9.62 4.01 37.00
CA LEU A 532 -10.08 4.98 37.99
C LEU A 532 -9.00 5.32 39.03
N GLY A 533 -8.36 4.28 39.63
CA GLY A 533 -7.29 4.49 40.59
C GLY A 533 -6.05 5.15 39.97
N ASN A 534 -5.71 4.79 38.73
CA ASN A 534 -4.59 5.42 38.04
C ASN A 534 -4.84 6.92 37.82
N TRP A 535 -6.03 7.29 37.31
CA TRP A 535 -6.42 8.69 37.13
C TRP A 535 -6.37 9.50 38.43
N GLN A 536 -6.82 8.93 39.54
CA GLN A 536 -6.72 9.60 40.86
C GLN A 536 -5.28 9.81 41.28
N ARG A 537 -4.41 8.80 41.18
CA ARG A 537 -2.98 8.91 41.52
C ARG A 537 -2.26 9.91 40.61
N GLU A 538 -2.49 9.89 39.29
CA GLU A 538 -1.86 10.82 38.35
C GLU A 538 -2.36 12.25 38.58
N ALA A 539 -3.64 12.45 38.79
CA ALA A 539 -4.20 13.77 39.12
C ALA A 539 -3.63 14.33 40.43
N ALA A 540 -3.61 13.52 41.50
CA ALA A 540 -3.00 13.92 42.78
C ALA A 540 -1.51 14.26 42.67
N ARG A 541 -0.79 13.57 41.77
CA ARG A 541 0.63 13.79 41.52
C ARG A 541 0.90 15.03 40.66
N PHE A 542 0.16 15.21 39.58
CA PHE A 542 0.47 16.23 38.58
C PHE A 542 -0.36 17.52 38.72
N THR A 543 -1.55 17.44 39.33
CA THR A 543 -2.46 18.56 39.52
C THR A 543 -3.07 18.53 40.93
N PRO A 544 -2.23 18.64 41.98
CA PRO A 544 -2.66 18.46 43.38
C PRO A 544 -3.71 19.47 43.85
N THR A 545 -3.84 20.61 43.17
CA THR A 545 -4.82 21.65 43.48
C THR A 545 -6.20 21.41 42.87
N VAL A 546 -6.32 20.50 41.88
CA VAL A 546 -7.58 20.22 41.23
C VAL A 546 -8.43 19.24 42.06
N PRO A 547 -9.67 19.61 42.42
CA PRO A 547 -10.55 18.67 43.12
C PRO A 547 -10.95 17.53 42.18
N VAL A 548 -10.74 16.30 42.63
CA VAL A 548 -11.05 15.07 41.88
C VAL A 548 -12.14 14.26 42.53
N ARG A 549 -13.26 14.12 41.85
CA ARG A 549 -14.42 13.32 42.34
C ARG A 549 -14.49 11.98 41.63
N ARG A 550 -14.46 10.88 42.40
CA ARG A 550 -14.73 9.56 41.88
C ARG A 550 -16.25 9.28 41.91
N TYR A 551 -16.91 9.43 40.77
CA TYR A 551 -18.33 9.10 40.62
C TYR A 551 -18.53 7.61 40.36
N HIS A 552 -18.38 6.82 41.43
CA HIS A 552 -18.43 5.34 41.34
C HIS A 552 -18.88 4.75 42.70
N GLY A 553 -19.49 3.57 42.72
CA GLY A 553 -19.98 2.92 43.94
C GLY A 553 -21.46 3.23 44.22
N GLN A 554 -21.92 3.00 45.48
CA GLN A 554 -23.30 3.18 45.86
C GLN A 554 -23.64 4.64 46.26
N GLU A 555 -22.69 5.32 46.92
CA GLU A 555 -22.85 6.69 47.46
C GLU A 555 -22.39 7.79 46.48
N ARG A 556 -22.53 7.57 45.15
CA ARG A 556 -22.13 8.55 44.17
C ARG A 556 -23.12 9.71 44.04
N THR A 557 -22.63 10.93 44.15
CA THR A 557 -23.42 12.17 43.97
C THR A 557 -22.69 13.20 43.10
N LEU A 558 -23.43 14.03 42.39
CA LEU A 558 -22.95 15.20 41.68
C LEU A 558 -23.38 16.51 42.34
N ASP A 559 -23.92 16.43 43.57
CA ASP A 559 -24.36 17.63 44.33
C ASP A 559 -23.13 18.49 44.66
N HIS A 560 -23.28 19.79 44.61
CA HIS A 560 -22.26 20.78 44.92
C HIS A 560 -20.96 20.61 44.05
N LEU A 561 -21.14 20.33 42.76
CA LEU A 561 -20.02 20.21 41.85
C LEU A 561 -19.26 21.55 41.70
N ALA A 562 -17.98 21.56 41.97
CA ALA A 562 -17.14 22.76 41.80
C ALA A 562 -16.89 23.03 40.30
N GLY A 563 -16.73 24.32 39.94
CA GLY A 563 -16.52 24.69 38.52
C GLY A 563 -15.22 24.19 37.91
N ASP A 564 -14.20 23.93 38.72
CA ASP A 564 -12.88 23.40 38.34
C ASP A 564 -12.70 21.90 38.62
N GLU A 565 -13.81 21.19 38.94
CA GLU A 565 -13.72 19.81 39.37
C GLU A 565 -13.55 18.83 38.23
N LEU A 566 -12.68 17.83 38.45
CA LEU A 566 -12.47 16.67 37.57
C LEU A 566 -13.31 15.49 38.07
N VAL A 567 -14.31 15.07 37.34
CA VAL A 567 -15.18 13.94 37.68
C VAL A 567 -14.78 12.70 36.91
N LEU A 568 -14.45 11.63 37.62
CA LEU A 568 -14.08 10.34 37.08
C LEU A 568 -15.26 9.38 37.10
N VAL A 569 -15.64 8.85 35.92
CA VAL A 569 -16.78 7.93 35.77
C VAL A 569 -16.39 6.72 34.92
N THR A 570 -16.98 5.55 35.18
CA THR A 570 -16.77 4.39 34.32
C THR A 570 -17.85 4.30 33.24
N TYR A 571 -17.53 3.65 32.12
CA TYR A 571 -18.49 3.37 31.05
C TYR A 571 -19.75 2.64 31.53
N GLY A 572 -19.60 1.76 32.53
CA GLY A 572 -20.72 1.05 33.16
C GLY A 572 -21.63 1.97 33.98
N VAL A 573 -21.06 2.92 34.71
CA VAL A 573 -21.82 3.91 35.50
C VAL A 573 -22.46 4.95 34.58
N LEU A 574 -21.75 5.39 33.55
CA LEU A 574 -22.30 6.27 32.51
C LEU A 574 -23.63 5.75 31.91
N ARG A 575 -23.69 4.45 31.59
CA ARG A 575 -24.93 3.83 31.07
C ARG A 575 -26.09 3.85 32.07
N ARG A 576 -25.78 3.70 33.33
CA ARG A 576 -26.81 3.65 34.38
C ARG A 576 -27.32 5.04 34.77
N ASP A 577 -26.41 6.00 34.84
CA ASP A 577 -26.68 7.33 35.42
C ASP A 577 -26.67 8.45 34.36
N ARG A 578 -26.94 8.07 33.08
CA ARG A 578 -26.92 9.01 31.95
C ARG A 578 -27.68 10.32 32.22
N GLU A 579 -28.88 10.23 32.75
CA GLU A 579 -29.75 11.40 32.97
C GLU A 579 -29.12 12.39 33.96
N ARG A 580 -28.51 11.89 35.04
CA ARG A 580 -27.81 12.71 36.03
C ARG A 580 -26.59 13.39 35.43
N LEU A 581 -25.80 12.64 34.63
CA LEU A 581 -24.63 13.17 33.97
C LEU A 581 -24.98 14.15 32.84
N ALA A 582 -26.10 13.94 32.16
CA ALA A 582 -26.58 14.83 31.12
C ALA A 582 -27.20 16.15 31.68
N ALA A 583 -27.61 16.18 32.94
CA ALA A 583 -28.13 17.39 33.61
C ALA A 583 -27.00 18.41 33.92
N VAL A 584 -25.74 17.99 33.92
CA VAL A 584 -24.56 18.85 34.19
C VAL A 584 -24.07 19.51 32.91
N LYS A 585 -23.76 20.81 32.99
CA LYS A 585 -23.12 21.55 31.89
C LYS A 585 -21.59 21.31 31.91
N TRP A 586 -21.13 20.28 31.20
CA TRP A 586 -19.72 19.95 31.13
C TRP A 586 -18.97 20.91 30.19
N SER A 587 -17.88 21.50 30.68
CA SER A 587 -16.93 22.24 29.85
C SER A 587 -16.20 21.30 28.87
N LEU A 588 -15.79 20.13 29.38
CA LEU A 588 -15.08 19.12 28.64
C LEU A 588 -15.56 17.72 29.02
N VAL A 589 -15.81 16.87 28.03
CA VAL A 589 -15.97 15.43 28.25
C VAL A 589 -14.84 14.70 27.53
N ALA A 590 -14.06 13.92 28.29
CA ALA A 590 -12.99 13.10 27.78
C ALA A 590 -13.35 11.62 27.90
N ALA A 591 -13.15 10.84 26.85
CA ALA A 591 -13.29 9.38 26.84
C ALA A 591 -11.91 8.74 26.76
N ASP A 592 -11.48 8.11 27.84
CA ASP A 592 -10.21 7.38 27.88
C ASP A 592 -10.42 5.92 27.47
N GLU A 593 -9.43 5.36 26.76
CA GLU A 593 -9.54 4.08 26.07
C GLU A 593 -10.82 4.03 25.22
N ALA A 594 -10.95 5.03 24.32
CA ALA A 594 -12.17 5.28 23.55
C ALA A 594 -12.56 4.13 22.61
N GLN A 595 -11.73 3.10 22.44
CA GLN A 595 -12.13 1.86 21.78
C GLN A 595 -13.35 1.18 22.41
N HIS A 596 -13.71 1.51 23.65
CA HIS A 596 -14.95 1.04 24.27
C HIS A 596 -16.23 1.62 23.68
N VAL A 597 -16.14 2.68 22.90
CA VAL A 597 -17.29 3.40 22.27
C VAL A 597 -17.19 3.47 20.75
N LYS A 598 -16.27 2.74 20.13
CA LYS A 598 -16.05 2.69 18.68
C LYS A 598 -17.17 2.00 17.89
N ASN A 599 -18.01 1.18 18.51
CA ASN A 599 -19.18 0.62 17.87
C ASN A 599 -20.36 1.62 17.96
N PRO A 600 -20.80 2.22 16.83
CA PRO A 600 -21.84 3.25 16.81
C PRO A 600 -23.20 2.75 17.32
N TYR A 601 -23.45 1.46 17.23
CA TYR A 601 -24.71 0.82 17.66
C TYR A 601 -24.71 0.38 19.13
N ALA A 602 -23.54 0.38 19.77
CA ALA A 602 -23.44 -0.01 21.18
C ALA A 602 -24.20 0.97 22.09
N THR A 603 -24.89 0.44 23.09
CA THR A 603 -25.60 1.27 24.09
C THR A 603 -24.65 2.30 24.72
N THR A 604 -23.45 1.89 25.09
CA THR A 604 -22.44 2.78 25.69
C THR A 604 -22.10 3.99 24.80
N ALA A 605 -21.96 3.78 23.50
CA ALA A 605 -21.69 4.85 22.56
C ALA A 605 -22.87 5.83 22.42
N ARG A 606 -24.09 5.32 22.41
CA ARG A 606 -25.31 6.16 22.39
C ARG A 606 -25.44 6.98 23.64
N GLU A 607 -25.25 6.39 24.81
CA GLU A 607 -25.33 7.08 26.10
C GLU A 607 -24.25 8.16 26.25
N LEU A 608 -23.04 7.90 25.80
CA LEU A 608 -21.98 8.90 25.79
C LEU A 608 -22.30 10.10 24.87
N ARG A 609 -22.90 9.86 23.70
CA ARG A 609 -23.34 10.93 22.78
C ARG A 609 -24.42 11.81 23.40
N ALA A 610 -25.27 11.24 24.25
CA ALA A 610 -26.35 11.96 24.92
C ALA A 610 -25.87 12.91 26.03
N VAL A 611 -24.62 12.79 26.51
CA VAL A 611 -24.06 13.73 27.50
C VAL A 611 -23.65 15.03 26.80
N PRO A 612 -24.27 16.17 27.15
CA PRO A 612 -23.91 17.45 26.54
C PRO A 612 -22.57 17.92 27.03
N ALA A 613 -21.75 18.43 26.11
CA ALA A 613 -20.43 19.01 26.42
C ALA A 613 -20.12 20.15 25.47
N ARG A 614 -19.38 21.15 25.95
CA ARG A 614 -18.88 22.22 25.09
C ARG A 614 -17.77 21.72 24.16
N ALA A 615 -16.92 20.81 24.64
CA ALA A 615 -15.86 20.16 23.87
C ALA A 615 -15.76 18.68 24.24
N ARG A 616 -15.28 17.87 23.30
CA ARG A 616 -15.13 16.43 23.50
C ARG A 616 -13.75 15.98 23.01
N VAL A 617 -13.09 15.11 23.78
CA VAL A 617 -11.75 14.58 23.48
C VAL A 617 -11.75 13.06 23.66
N ALA A 618 -11.32 12.34 22.63
CA ALA A 618 -11.08 10.91 22.73
C ALA A 618 -9.59 10.64 22.97
N LEU A 619 -9.28 9.79 23.94
CA LEU A 619 -7.95 9.28 24.19
C LEU A 619 -7.94 7.80 23.82
N THR A 620 -7.03 7.38 22.95
CA THR A 620 -6.88 5.97 22.56
C THR A 620 -5.48 5.72 22.05
N GLY A 621 -4.98 4.49 22.13
CA GLY A 621 -3.75 4.06 21.45
C GLY A 621 -4.03 3.49 20.06
N THR A 622 -5.31 3.12 19.81
CA THR A 622 -5.74 2.46 18.58
C THR A 622 -7.05 3.08 18.08
N PRO A 623 -6.99 4.15 17.28
CA PRO A 623 -8.18 4.86 16.81
C PRO A 623 -9.04 3.97 15.88
N VAL A 624 -8.44 3.02 15.22
CA VAL A 624 -9.12 2.02 14.40
C VAL A 624 -8.47 0.65 14.62
N GLU A 625 -9.29 -0.36 14.84
CA GLU A 625 -8.84 -1.74 15.04
C GLU A 625 -9.38 -2.70 13.98
N ASN A 626 -10.67 -2.57 13.61
CA ASN A 626 -11.34 -3.57 12.78
C ASN A 626 -11.94 -3.02 11.47
N ASN A 627 -12.51 -1.82 11.49
CA ASN A 627 -13.13 -1.23 10.29
C ASN A 627 -13.22 0.30 10.38
N LEU A 628 -13.45 0.96 9.24
CA LEU A 628 -13.54 2.41 9.14
C LEU A 628 -14.74 3.01 9.89
N SER A 629 -15.79 2.21 10.14
CA SER A 629 -16.94 2.67 10.93
C SER A 629 -16.56 2.96 12.39
N GLU A 630 -15.46 2.38 12.90
CA GLU A 630 -14.92 2.69 14.22
C GLU A 630 -14.36 4.13 14.27
N LEU A 631 -13.60 4.53 13.23
CA LEU A 631 -13.10 5.90 13.09
C LEU A 631 -14.26 6.88 12.97
N TRP A 632 -15.27 6.54 12.14
CA TRP A 632 -16.49 7.34 12.04
C TRP A 632 -17.14 7.55 13.40
N ALA A 633 -17.29 6.49 14.21
CA ALA A 633 -17.94 6.58 15.50
C ALA A 633 -17.22 7.51 16.49
N LEU A 634 -15.89 7.50 16.49
CA LEU A 634 -15.09 8.37 17.33
C LEU A 634 -15.15 9.83 16.86
N LEU A 635 -15.01 10.07 15.54
CA LEU A 635 -15.08 11.42 14.98
C LEU A 635 -16.47 12.01 15.07
N ASP A 636 -17.53 11.22 14.84
CA ASP A 636 -18.90 11.66 15.00
C ASP A 636 -19.24 12.00 16.46
N TRP A 637 -18.59 11.34 17.44
CA TRP A 637 -18.72 11.71 18.84
C TRP A 637 -17.94 12.98 19.18
N THR A 638 -16.68 13.11 18.73
CA THR A 638 -15.84 14.29 19.03
C THR A 638 -16.27 15.52 18.25
N THR A 639 -16.63 15.39 16.99
CA THR A 639 -17.03 16.47 16.08
C THR A 639 -18.26 16.01 15.29
N PRO A 640 -19.47 16.06 15.91
CA PRO A 640 -20.69 15.54 15.29
C PRO A 640 -20.98 16.20 13.94
N GLY A 641 -21.23 15.37 12.91
CA GLY A 641 -21.58 15.81 11.56
C GLY A 641 -20.41 15.99 10.60
N LEU A 642 -19.14 15.98 11.08
CA LEU A 642 -17.96 16.15 10.24
C LEU A 642 -17.88 15.12 9.08
N LEU A 643 -18.26 13.89 9.30
CA LEU A 643 -18.22 12.82 8.30
C LEU A 643 -19.60 12.51 7.68
N GLY A 644 -20.62 13.29 8.03
CA GLY A 644 -21.98 13.03 7.62
C GLY A 644 -22.60 11.75 8.23
N PRO A 645 -23.78 11.32 7.78
CA PRO A 645 -24.43 10.10 8.25
C PRO A 645 -23.59 8.85 7.96
N LEU A 646 -23.65 7.85 8.86
CA LEU A 646 -22.88 6.60 8.72
C LEU A 646 -23.13 5.88 7.38
N SER A 647 -24.37 5.90 6.87
CA SER A 647 -24.70 5.30 5.57
C SER A 647 -23.92 5.98 4.43
N ALA A 648 -23.97 7.30 4.36
CA ALA A 648 -23.24 8.08 3.36
C ALA A 648 -21.72 7.90 3.48
N PHE A 649 -21.18 7.87 4.69
CA PHE A 649 -19.76 7.59 4.93
C PHE A 649 -19.35 6.20 4.42
N ARG A 650 -20.16 5.18 4.68
CA ARG A 650 -19.89 3.82 4.21
C ARG A 650 -19.91 3.73 2.69
N ASP A 651 -20.87 4.37 2.05
CA ASP A 651 -20.99 4.35 0.58
C ASP A 651 -19.88 5.14 -0.09
N ARG A 652 -19.49 6.28 0.49
CA ARG A 652 -18.48 7.18 -0.09
C ARG A 652 -17.05 6.71 0.14
N PHE A 653 -16.73 6.14 1.30
CA PHE A 653 -15.36 5.83 1.70
C PHE A 653 -15.14 4.34 2.03
N ALA A 654 -15.92 3.79 2.98
CA ALA A 654 -15.59 2.50 3.55
C ALA A 654 -15.65 1.37 2.53
N LYS A 655 -16.71 1.30 1.72
CA LYS A 655 -16.88 0.26 0.71
C LYS A 655 -15.79 0.27 -0.36
N ALA A 656 -15.38 1.45 -0.84
CA ALA A 656 -14.35 1.57 -1.86
C ALA A 656 -12.99 1.12 -1.32
N ILE A 657 -12.63 1.60 -0.13
CA ILE A 657 -11.35 1.28 0.53
C ILE A 657 -11.28 -0.21 0.90
N GLU A 658 -12.36 -0.76 1.47
CA GLU A 658 -12.43 -2.18 1.90
C GLU A 658 -12.36 -3.13 0.70
N ARG A 659 -13.01 -2.82 -0.44
CA ARG A 659 -12.89 -3.61 -1.68
C ARG A 659 -11.48 -3.60 -2.25
N GLY A 660 -10.85 -2.43 -2.33
CA GLY A 660 -9.46 -2.32 -2.80
C GLY A 660 -8.46 -3.07 -1.93
N ALA A 661 -8.73 -3.16 -0.61
CA ALA A 661 -7.88 -3.91 0.32
C ALA A 661 -8.02 -5.44 0.20
N LEU A 662 -9.15 -5.94 -0.30
CA LEU A 662 -9.40 -7.38 -0.47
C LEU A 662 -8.78 -7.96 -1.75
N GLY A 663 -8.38 -7.11 -2.72
CA GLY A 663 -7.68 -7.54 -3.93
C GLY A 663 -8.46 -8.54 -4.83
N THR A 664 -9.80 -8.58 -4.68
CA THR A 664 -10.64 -9.61 -5.32
C THR A 664 -10.89 -9.39 -6.80
N ASP A 665 -10.66 -8.17 -7.30
CA ASP A 665 -10.80 -7.87 -8.72
C ASP A 665 -9.52 -7.17 -9.17
N GLY A 666 -8.75 -7.82 -10.04
CA GLY A 666 -7.51 -7.27 -10.63
C GLY A 666 -7.77 -6.07 -11.56
N ASP A 667 -8.76 -5.25 -11.25
CA ASP A 667 -9.17 -4.08 -12.01
C ASP A 667 -8.45 -2.85 -11.46
N GLU A 668 -7.60 -2.26 -12.28
CA GLU A 668 -6.79 -1.08 -11.99
C GLU A 668 -7.67 0.13 -11.59
N GLU A 669 -8.88 0.21 -12.14
CA GLU A 669 -9.86 1.25 -11.83
C GLU A 669 -10.38 1.15 -10.39
N THR A 670 -10.64 -0.05 -9.89
CA THR A 670 -11.05 -0.30 -8.50
C THR A 670 -9.95 0.07 -7.50
N ALA A 671 -8.69 -0.21 -7.84
CA ALA A 671 -7.54 0.16 -7.02
C ALA A 671 -7.34 1.69 -6.95
N ASP A 672 -7.53 2.39 -8.06
CA ASP A 672 -7.44 3.85 -8.11
C ASP A 672 -8.57 4.54 -7.34
N GLN A 673 -9.80 4.04 -7.46
CA GLN A 673 -10.95 4.53 -6.67
C GLN A 673 -10.72 4.35 -5.17
N ALA A 674 -10.19 3.21 -4.75
CA ALA A 674 -9.85 2.95 -3.34
C ALA A 674 -8.76 3.91 -2.83
N ARG A 675 -7.73 4.17 -3.63
CA ARG A 675 -6.65 5.10 -3.31
C ARG A 675 -7.16 6.54 -3.16
N GLN A 676 -7.97 7.01 -4.10
CA GLN A 676 -8.59 8.34 -4.04
C GLN A 676 -9.50 8.49 -2.81
N ALA A 677 -10.33 7.50 -2.52
CA ALA A 677 -11.20 7.51 -1.34
C ALA A 677 -10.39 7.56 -0.04
N ALA A 678 -9.28 6.83 0.05
CA ALA A 678 -8.37 6.83 1.19
C ALA A 678 -7.66 8.19 1.38
N GLU A 679 -7.19 8.80 0.29
CA GLU A 679 -6.58 10.12 0.34
C GLU A 679 -7.56 11.21 0.79
N HIS A 680 -8.79 11.21 0.27
CA HIS A 680 -9.84 12.15 0.67
C HIS A 680 -10.20 11.97 2.15
N LEU A 681 -10.37 10.74 2.62
CA LEU A 681 -10.63 10.45 4.03
C LEU A 681 -9.47 10.92 4.92
N THR A 682 -8.24 10.69 4.49
CA THR A 682 -7.04 11.12 5.23
C THR A 682 -6.99 12.65 5.34
N ARG A 683 -7.22 13.39 4.26
CA ARG A 683 -7.26 14.86 4.27
C ARG A 683 -8.33 15.40 5.23
N LEU A 684 -9.50 14.76 5.25
CA LEU A 684 -10.61 15.18 6.09
C LEU A 684 -10.38 14.87 7.58
N THR A 685 -9.76 13.74 7.91
CA THR A 685 -9.63 13.26 9.29
C THR A 685 -8.34 13.70 9.98
N ARG A 686 -7.27 13.93 9.23
CA ARG A 686 -5.95 14.32 9.75
C ARG A 686 -5.97 15.51 10.72
N PRO A 687 -6.73 16.60 10.51
CA PRO A 687 -6.79 17.72 11.45
C PRO A 687 -7.33 17.36 12.84
N PHE A 688 -8.17 16.32 12.92
CA PHE A 688 -8.91 15.90 14.12
C PHE A 688 -8.28 14.69 14.82
N LEU A 689 -7.18 14.15 14.28
CA LEU A 689 -6.48 12.98 14.80
C LEU A 689 -5.00 13.31 14.98
N LEU A 690 -4.53 13.35 16.22
CA LEU A 690 -3.12 13.48 16.52
C LEU A 690 -2.58 12.12 16.98
N ARG A 691 -1.68 11.54 16.16
CA ARG A 691 -1.06 10.24 16.43
C ARG A 691 0.45 10.34 16.32
N ARG A 692 1.15 9.99 17.39
CA ARG A 692 2.61 9.92 17.44
C ARG A 692 3.02 8.57 17.97
N ARG A 693 4.09 8.03 17.39
CA ARG A 693 4.65 6.74 17.77
C ARG A 693 5.89 6.94 18.62
N LYS A 694 6.18 5.98 19.50
CA LYS A 694 7.43 5.97 20.29
C LYS A 694 8.66 5.93 19.39
N SER A 695 8.54 5.33 18.20
CA SER A 695 9.59 5.23 17.18
C SER A 695 9.83 6.53 16.39
N ASP A 696 8.92 7.51 16.50
CA ASP A 696 9.07 8.75 15.75
C ASP A 696 10.25 9.57 16.28
N PRO A 697 11.04 10.22 15.39
CA PRO A 697 12.22 10.98 15.80
C PRO A 697 11.89 12.07 16.84
N GLY A 698 12.60 12.06 17.96
CA GLY A 698 12.45 13.07 19.02
C GLY A 698 11.23 12.92 19.93
N ILE A 699 10.47 11.81 19.83
CA ILE A 699 9.32 11.57 20.73
C ILE A 699 9.75 10.93 22.05
N ALA A 700 10.50 9.85 22.03
CA ALA A 700 10.96 9.16 23.24
C ALA A 700 12.40 8.64 23.08
N PRO A 701 13.39 9.54 22.89
CA PRO A 701 14.77 9.13 22.61
C PRO A 701 15.43 8.39 23.78
N GLU A 702 14.90 8.51 24.98
CA GLU A 702 15.40 7.83 26.19
C GLU A 702 14.90 6.41 26.36
N LEU A 703 13.93 5.96 25.55
CA LEU A 703 13.51 4.57 25.62
C LEU A 703 14.64 3.66 25.13
N PRO A 704 14.96 2.60 25.90
CA PRO A 704 16.01 1.66 25.52
C PRO A 704 15.60 0.86 24.27
N ALA A 705 16.53 0.08 23.73
CA ALA A 705 16.27 -0.78 22.59
C ALA A 705 15.15 -1.80 22.87
N LYS A 706 14.30 -2.03 21.86
CA LYS A 706 13.28 -3.08 21.86
C LYS A 706 13.66 -4.13 20.84
N THR A 707 13.78 -5.38 21.27
CA THR A 707 14.04 -6.54 20.40
C THR A 707 12.83 -7.43 20.33
N GLU A 708 12.42 -7.80 19.12
CA GLU A 708 11.29 -8.67 18.86
C GLU A 708 11.77 -9.97 18.22
N THR A 709 11.47 -11.11 18.81
CA THR A 709 11.86 -12.43 18.34
C THR A 709 10.63 -13.30 18.15
N ASP A 710 10.41 -13.76 16.93
CA ASP A 710 9.40 -14.76 16.64
C ASP A 710 10.04 -16.15 16.78
N HIS A 711 9.48 -17.01 17.63
CA HIS A 711 9.94 -18.36 17.87
C HIS A 711 9.03 -19.36 17.14
N PRO A 712 9.48 -19.92 16.00
CA PRO A 712 8.77 -21.01 15.37
C PRO A 712 8.96 -22.30 16.16
N ILE A 713 7.86 -22.95 16.54
CA ILE A 713 7.85 -24.10 17.46
C ILE A 713 7.19 -25.27 16.78
N ALA A 714 7.87 -26.44 16.78
CA ALA A 714 7.29 -27.67 16.29
C ALA A 714 6.19 -28.20 17.24
N LEU A 715 5.15 -28.77 16.68
CA LEU A 715 4.15 -29.52 17.45
C LEU A 715 4.72 -30.84 17.93
N THR A 716 4.31 -31.30 19.12
CA THR A 716 4.54 -32.67 19.55
C THR A 716 3.67 -33.67 18.73
N CYS A 717 4.05 -34.94 18.70
CA CYS A 717 3.25 -35.97 17.99
C CYS A 717 1.79 -35.99 18.48
N GLU A 718 1.56 -35.79 19.78
CA GLU A 718 0.22 -35.71 20.38
C GLU A 718 -0.55 -34.52 19.86
N GLN A 719 0.10 -33.33 19.79
CA GLN A 719 -0.52 -32.11 19.26
C GLN A 719 -0.86 -32.24 17.79
N ALA A 720 0.05 -32.78 16.98
CA ALA A 720 -0.16 -32.99 15.54
C ALA A 720 -1.35 -33.93 15.26
N ALA A 721 -1.42 -35.06 15.97
CA ALA A 721 -2.51 -36.00 15.83
C ALA A 721 -3.88 -35.41 16.21
N LEU A 722 -3.95 -34.68 17.33
CA LEU A 722 -5.17 -33.96 17.74
C LEU A 722 -5.57 -32.87 16.75
N TYR A 723 -4.59 -32.14 16.21
CA TYR A 723 -4.82 -31.08 15.23
C TYR A 723 -5.45 -31.62 13.95
N GLU A 724 -4.87 -32.70 13.38
CA GLU A 724 -5.38 -33.32 12.15
C GLU A 724 -6.76 -33.96 12.36
N ALA A 725 -6.98 -34.60 13.49
CA ALA A 725 -8.28 -35.20 13.82
C ALA A 725 -9.36 -34.11 13.88
N GLN A 726 -9.07 -32.99 14.55
CA GLN A 726 -10.00 -31.85 14.70
C GLN A 726 -10.30 -31.17 13.36
N VAL A 727 -9.28 -30.96 12.51
CA VAL A 727 -9.47 -30.41 11.16
C VAL A 727 -10.41 -31.33 10.34
N ARG A 728 -10.12 -32.63 10.29
CA ARG A 728 -10.89 -33.60 9.50
C ARG A 728 -12.35 -33.65 9.93
N GLU A 729 -12.59 -33.76 11.25
CA GLU A 729 -13.95 -33.86 11.80
C GLU A 729 -14.76 -32.58 11.54
N THR A 730 -14.17 -31.44 11.79
CA THR A 730 -14.91 -30.16 11.70
C THR A 730 -15.10 -29.70 10.26
N MET A 731 -14.12 -29.91 9.36
CA MET A 731 -14.28 -29.58 7.95
C MET A 731 -15.45 -30.35 7.33
N ALA A 732 -15.60 -31.67 7.64
CA ALA A 732 -16.73 -32.45 7.18
C ALA A 732 -18.11 -31.92 7.67
N LEU A 733 -18.15 -31.16 8.77
CA LEU A 733 -19.36 -30.50 9.26
C LEU A 733 -19.57 -29.14 8.59
N ILE A 734 -18.48 -28.41 8.31
CA ILE A 734 -18.52 -27.08 7.66
C ILE A 734 -19.04 -27.20 6.22
N GLU A 735 -18.60 -28.21 5.47
CA GLU A 735 -19.07 -28.52 4.12
C GLU A 735 -20.58 -28.75 4.01
N LYS A 736 -21.21 -29.15 5.12
CA LYS A 736 -22.66 -29.44 5.19
C LYS A 736 -23.46 -28.30 5.79
N ALA A 737 -22.81 -27.21 6.22
CA ALA A 737 -23.45 -26.12 6.95
C ALA A 737 -23.42 -24.81 6.15
N ASP A 738 -24.51 -24.04 6.25
CA ASP A 738 -24.66 -22.76 5.56
C ASP A 738 -24.85 -21.58 6.54
N GLY A 739 -24.55 -20.37 6.06
CA GLY A 739 -24.88 -19.13 6.73
C GLY A 739 -24.26 -18.98 8.15
N ILE A 740 -25.11 -18.71 9.15
CA ILE A 740 -24.68 -18.46 10.54
C ILE A 740 -24.09 -19.74 11.18
N ALA A 741 -24.65 -20.91 10.87
CA ALA A 741 -24.16 -22.18 11.41
C ALA A 741 -22.74 -22.48 10.91
N ARG A 742 -22.45 -22.28 9.63
CA ARG A 742 -21.11 -22.41 9.04
C ARG A 742 -20.11 -21.48 9.73
N ARG A 743 -20.43 -20.18 9.87
CA ARG A 743 -19.57 -19.20 10.57
C ARG A 743 -19.25 -19.64 12.00
N GLY A 744 -20.25 -20.18 12.73
CA GLY A 744 -20.05 -20.72 14.07
C GLY A 744 -19.09 -21.90 14.13
N LEU A 745 -19.16 -22.81 13.17
CA LEU A 745 -18.28 -23.98 13.07
C LEU A 745 -16.84 -23.55 12.71
N VAL A 746 -16.65 -22.61 11.79
CA VAL A 746 -15.33 -22.06 11.43
C VAL A 746 -14.64 -21.44 12.66
N LEU A 747 -15.33 -20.57 13.41
CA LEU A 747 -14.77 -19.97 14.62
C LEU A 747 -14.47 -21.01 15.72
N LYS A 748 -15.31 -22.03 15.83
CA LYS A 748 -15.07 -23.17 16.76
C LYS A 748 -13.82 -23.94 16.36
N LEU A 749 -13.64 -24.22 15.06
CA LEU A 749 -12.45 -24.91 14.54
C LEU A 749 -11.19 -24.12 14.85
N LEU A 750 -11.14 -22.85 14.44
CA LEU A 750 -9.98 -21.98 14.67
C LEU A 750 -9.61 -21.88 16.16
N THR A 751 -10.63 -21.79 17.03
CA THR A 751 -10.41 -21.76 18.49
C THR A 751 -9.84 -23.08 18.99
N ALA A 752 -10.37 -24.21 18.56
CA ALA A 752 -9.90 -25.54 18.95
C ALA A 752 -8.44 -25.78 18.51
N LEU A 753 -8.10 -25.42 17.26
CA LEU A 753 -6.74 -25.56 16.74
C LEU A 753 -5.72 -24.71 17.54
N LYS A 754 -6.06 -23.49 17.91
CA LYS A 754 -5.22 -22.65 18.77
C LYS A 754 -5.05 -23.24 20.18
N GLN A 755 -6.10 -23.87 20.75
CA GLN A 755 -6.01 -24.53 22.04
C GLN A 755 -5.09 -25.75 21.97
N ILE A 756 -5.15 -26.53 20.89
CA ILE A 756 -4.25 -27.66 20.64
C ILE A 756 -2.80 -27.19 20.50
N CYS A 757 -2.56 -26.12 19.72
CA CYS A 757 -1.24 -25.52 19.55
C CYS A 757 -0.66 -25.04 20.90
N ASN A 758 -1.49 -24.59 21.83
CA ASN A 758 -1.04 -24.17 23.13
C ASN A 758 -0.64 -25.38 24.01
N HIS A 759 -1.55 -26.33 24.16
CA HIS A 759 -1.29 -27.56 24.95
C HIS A 759 -2.44 -28.55 24.79
N PRO A 760 -2.21 -29.88 24.63
CA PRO A 760 -3.27 -30.88 24.59
C PRO A 760 -4.25 -30.81 25.76
N ALA A 761 -3.75 -30.68 27.00
CA ALA A 761 -4.58 -30.56 28.22
C ALA A 761 -5.50 -29.31 28.20
N HIS A 762 -5.14 -28.27 27.49
CA HIS A 762 -5.98 -27.08 27.32
C HIS A 762 -7.23 -27.38 26.48
N TYR A 763 -7.05 -28.09 25.36
CA TYR A 763 -8.13 -28.51 24.47
C TYR A 763 -9.00 -29.61 25.11
N LEU A 764 -8.37 -30.66 25.63
CA LEU A 764 -9.04 -31.81 26.25
C LEU A 764 -9.63 -31.50 27.62
N ARG A 765 -9.29 -30.37 28.22
CA ARG A 765 -9.68 -29.95 29.59
C ARG A 765 -9.23 -30.92 30.68
N GLU A 766 -8.05 -31.51 30.53
CA GLU A 766 -7.46 -32.45 31.44
C GLU A 766 -6.70 -31.76 32.57
N THR A 767 -6.56 -32.50 33.68
CA THR A 767 -5.80 -32.08 34.87
C THR A 767 -4.49 -32.86 35.06
N GLY A 768 -4.12 -33.70 34.11
CA GLY A 768 -2.91 -34.52 34.11
C GLY A 768 -1.58 -33.74 34.06
N PRO A 769 -0.44 -34.43 33.93
CA PRO A 769 0.88 -33.81 33.83
C PRO A 769 1.00 -32.99 32.54
N LEU A 770 1.74 -31.88 32.62
CA LEU A 770 1.90 -30.94 31.50
C LEU A 770 3.24 -31.11 30.78
N PRO A 771 4.38 -31.33 31.41
CA PRO A 771 5.69 -31.41 30.77
C PRO A 771 5.75 -32.47 29.65
N GLY A 772 6.50 -32.18 28.57
CA GLY A 772 6.72 -33.10 27.45
C GLY A 772 5.58 -33.21 26.45
N ARG A 773 4.46 -32.49 26.63
CA ARG A 773 3.28 -32.55 25.76
C ARG A 773 3.08 -31.33 24.85
N SER A 774 3.86 -30.27 25.03
CA SER A 774 3.73 -29.04 24.23
C SER A 774 5.07 -28.38 24.01
N GLY A 775 5.46 -28.21 22.75
CA GLY A 775 6.67 -27.50 22.39
C GLY A 775 6.67 -26.03 22.86
N LYS A 776 5.51 -25.37 22.94
CA LYS A 776 5.40 -24.01 23.50
C LYS A 776 5.72 -23.99 25.00
N LEU A 777 5.27 -25.00 25.75
CA LEU A 777 5.54 -25.06 27.19
C LEU A 777 7.01 -25.30 27.45
N GLU A 778 7.66 -26.18 26.70
CA GLU A 778 9.10 -26.46 26.79
C GLU A 778 9.95 -25.22 26.55
N LEU A 779 9.67 -24.50 25.45
CA LEU A 779 10.39 -23.25 25.17
C LEU A 779 10.09 -22.16 26.21
N LEU A 780 8.85 -22.07 26.71
CA LEU A 780 8.52 -21.11 27.76
C LEU A 780 9.34 -21.38 29.02
N ASP A 781 9.49 -22.65 29.37
CA ASP A 781 10.30 -23.08 30.54
C ASP A 781 11.77 -22.68 30.37
N GLU A 782 12.35 -22.93 29.19
CA GLU A 782 13.74 -22.58 28.89
C GLU A 782 13.97 -21.04 28.97
N LEU A 783 13.04 -20.26 28.37
CA LEU A 783 13.10 -18.80 28.43
C LEU A 783 12.99 -18.28 29.85
N LEU A 784 12.05 -18.78 30.63
CA LEU A 784 11.86 -18.32 31.99
C LEU A 784 13.00 -18.73 32.92
N ASP A 785 13.58 -19.92 32.76
CA ASP A 785 14.76 -20.35 33.52
C ASP A 785 15.94 -19.40 33.27
N THR A 786 16.15 -18.99 32.03
CA THR A 786 17.18 -18.01 31.66
C THR A 786 16.90 -16.65 32.31
N VAL A 787 15.70 -16.12 32.15
CA VAL A 787 15.28 -14.80 32.69
C VAL A 787 15.44 -14.75 34.22
N VAL A 788 15.02 -15.81 34.90
CA VAL A 788 15.09 -15.87 36.37
C VAL A 788 16.54 -16.03 36.83
N ALA A 789 17.36 -16.80 36.11
CA ALA A 789 18.79 -16.98 36.41
C ALA A 789 19.57 -15.66 36.26
N GLU A 790 19.19 -14.81 35.31
CA GLU A 790 19.77 -13.48 35.09
C GLU A 790 19.26 -12.41 36.08
N GLY A 791 18.32 -12.77 36.97
CA GLY A 791 17.72 -11.87 37.95
C GLY A 791 16.74 -10.85 37.30
N GLU A 792 16.26 -11.16 36.10
CA GLU A 792 15.33 -10.35 35.35
C GLU A 792 13.87 -10.74 35.63
N SER A 793 12.93 -10.05 35.01
CA SER A 793 11.50 -10.29 35.24
C SER A 793 10.74 -10.37 33.92
N ALA A 794 9.78 -11.31 33.86
CA ALA A 794 8.99 -11.55 32.66
C ALA A 794 7.49 -11.31 32.88
N LEU A 795 6.84 -10.78 31.82
CA LEU A 795 5.39 -10.81 31.62
C LEU A 795 5.06 -11.94 30.65
N VAL A 796 4.16 -12.84 31.05
CA VAL A 796 3.67 -13.91 30.18
C VAL A 796 2.20 -13.67 29.85
N PHE A 797 1.87 -13.48 28.59
CA PHE A 797 0.53 -13.19 28.12
C PHE A 797 -0.14 -14.41 27.48
N THR A 798 -1.39 -14.66 27.84
CA THR A 798 -2.26 -15.64 27.17
C THR A 798 -3.67 -15.09 27.02
N GLN A 799 -4.36 -15.43 25.92
CA GLN A 799 -5.76 -15.05 25.72
C GLN A 799 -6.73 -15.95 26.50
N TYR A 800 -6.30 -17.18 26.86
CA TYR A 800 -7.16 -18.19 27.47
C TYR A 800 -6.98 -18.25 28.97
N THR A 801 -8.04 -17.92 29.72
CA THR A 801 -8.02 -18.00 31.18
C THR A 801 -7.69 -19.42 31.68
N GLN A 802 -8.14 -20.43 30.94
CA GLN A 802 -7.86 -21.83 31.31
C GLN A 802 -6.38 -22.17 31.12
N MET A 803 -5.77 -21.72 30.00
CA MET A 803 -4.31 -21.89 29.80
C MET A 803 -3.51 -21.18 30.90
N GLY A 804 -3.93 -19.93 31.25
CA GLY A 804 -3.29 -19.21 32.37
C GLY A 804 -3.33 -19.97 33.69
N LYS A 805 -4.43 -20.67 34.00
CA LYS A 805 -4.51 -21.54 35.18
C LYS A 805 -3.60 -22.77 35.10
N LEU A 806 -3.48 -23.37 33.91
CA LEU A 806 -2.56 -24.49 33.67
C LEU A 806 -1.11 -24.04 33.85
N LEU A 807 -0.72 -22.90 33.29
CA LEU A 807 0.62 -22.30 33.46
C LEU A 807 0.90 -21.95 34.93
N GLN A 808 -0.07 -21.36 35.64
CA GLN A 808 0.08 -21.04 37.06
C GLN A 808 0.36 -22.30 37.91
N ARG A 809 -0.37 -23.40 37.66
CA ARG A 809 -0.13 -24.69 38.32
C ARG A 809 1.25 -25.23 37.98
N HIS A 810 1.63 -25.23 36.71
CA HIS A 810 2.91 -25.69 36.23
C HIS A 810 4.09 -24.92 36.87
N PHE A 811 4.00 -23.60 36.98
CA PHE A 811 5.01 -22.79 37.64
C PHE A 811 5.10 -23.10 39.15
N ALA A 812 3.96 -23.34 39.80
CA ALA A 812 3.93 -23.74 41.21
C ALA A 812 4.58 -25.11 41.40
N ASP A 813 4.29 -26.10 40.55
CA ASP A 813 4.86 -27.44 40.59
C ASP A 813 6.39 -27.42 40.41
N ARG A 814 6.91 -26.44 39.64
CA ARG A 814 8.36 -26.17 39.43
C ARG A 814 8.99 -25.30 40.53
N GLY A 815 8.23 -24.84 41.54
CA GLY A 815 8.71 -23.91 42.54
C GLY A 815 8.99 -22.49 42.08
N MET A 816 8.54 -22.13 40.86
CA MET A 816 8.70 -20.79 40.30
C MET A 816 7.66 -19.83 40.86
N ARG A 817 8.12 -18.74 41.48
CA ARG A 817 7.22 -17.72 42.03
C ARG A 817 6.56 -16.91 40.91
N ALA A 818 5.28 -17.19 40.65
CA ALA A 818 4.47 -16.50 39.70
C ALA A 818 3.11 -16.11 40.24
N ARG A 819 2.52 -15.02 39.77
CA ARG A 819 1.13 -14.66 40.08
C ARG A 819 0.34 -14.50 38.78
N TYR A 820 -0.96 -14.82 38.83
CA TYR A 820 -1.83 -14.75 37.64
C TYR A 820 -2.93 -13.69 37.83
N LEU A 821 -2.92 -12.69 36.95
CA LEU A 821 -3.92 -11.62 36.84
C LEU A 821 -4.88 -11.89 35.70
N HIS A 822 -6.17 -11.99 35.98
CA HIS A 822 -7.23 -12.24 35.00
C HIS A 822 -8.46 -11.34 35.25
N GLY A 823 -9.45 -11.41 34.37
CA GLY A 823 -10.61 -10.51 34.37
C GLY A 823 -11.48 -10.56 35.63
N ALA A 824 -11.49 -11.70 36.37
CA ALA A 824 -12.22 -11.84 37.64
C ALA A 824 -11.44 -11.36 38.86
N THR A 825 -10.19 -10.91 38.74
CA THR A 825 -9.39 -10.39 39.88
C THR A 825 -9.98 -9.03 40.32
N SER A 826 -10.31 -8.91 41.59
CA SER A 826 -10.87 -7.65 42.15
C SER A 826 -9.87 -6.49 42.03
N VAL A 827 -10.39 -5.26 41.96
CA VAL A 827 -9.54 -4.06 41.77
C VAL A 827 -8.47 -3.90 42.85
N PRO A 828 -8.79 -4.02 44.16
CA PRO A 828 -7.77 -3.91 45.22
C PRO A 828 -6.69 -5.00 45.12
N HIS A 829 -7.09 -6.25 44.82
CA HIS A 829 -6.15 -7.34 44.67
C HIS A 829 -5.25 -7.17 43.46
N ARG A 830 -5.79 -6.62 42.36
CA ARG A 830 -5.02 -6.28 41.15
C ARG A 830 -3.94 -5.23 41.44
N GLU A 831 -4.31 -4.17 42.16
CA GLU A 831 -3.36 -3.09 42.54
C GLU A 831 -2.25 -3.66 43.41
N GLY A 832 -2.58 -4.47 44.40
CA GLY A 832 -1.58 -5.13 45.25
C GLY A 832 -0.64 -6.09 44.51
N MET A 833 -1.14 -6.81 43.48
CA MET A 833 -0.29 -7.67 42.64
C MET A 833 0.68 -6.86 41.79
N VAL A 834 0.24 -5.74 41.25
CA VAL A 834 1.08 -4.83 40.44
C VAL A 834 2.18 -4.23 41.32
N ASP A 835 1.84 -3.74 42.51
CA ASP A 835 2.79 -3.15 43.44
C ASP A 835 3.83 -4.20 43.92
N ALA A 836 3.41 -5.40 44.23
CA ALA A 836 4.28 -6.51 44.62
C ALA A 836 5.24 -6.92 43.47
N PHE A 837 4.76 -6.92 42.19
CA PHE A 837 5.63 -7.17 41.04
C PHE A 837 6.68 -6.06 40.89
N GLN A 838 6.26 -4.80 40.97
CA GLN A 838 7.18 -3.65 40.85
C GLN A 838 8.22 -3.63 41.97
N GLN A 839 7.89 -4.12 43.18
CA GLN A 839 8.80 -4.27 44.28
C GLN A 839 9.71 -5.52 44.18
N GLY A 840 9.45 -6.41 43.24
CA GLY A 840 10.27 -7.59 42.95
C GLY A 840 9.98 -8.80 43.81
N GLU A 841 8.79 -8.88 44.42
CA GLU A 841 8.42 -10.04 45.26
C GLU A 841 8.33 -11.35 44.45
N PHE A 842 8.08 -11.26 43.13
CA PHE A 842 8.07 -12.40 42.23
C PHE A 842 8.56 -12.01 40.80
N PRO A 843 9.30 -12.91 40.10
CA PRO A 843 9.92 -12.60 38.82
C PRO A 843 8.96 -12.77 37.62
N VAL A 844 7.94 -13.62 37.69
CA VAL A 844 7.05 -13.95 36.57
C VAL A 844 5.63 -13.48 36.86
N PHE A 845 5.13 -12.60 35.98
CA PHE A 845 3.75 -12.12 36.06
C PHE A 845 2.96 -12.63 34.85
N LEU A 846 2.08 -13.59 35.14
CA LEU A 846 1.16 -14.15 34.14
C LEU A 846 -0.08 -13.28 34.03
N LEU A 847 -0.47 -12.95 32.83
CA LEU A 847 -1.52 -11.97 32.53
C LEU A 847 -2.47 -12.51 31.44
N SER A 848 -3.78 -12.39 31.67
CA SER A 848 -4.70 -12.57 30.56
C SER A 848 -4.71 -11.30 29.71
N LEU A 849 -4.66 -11.44 28.38
CA LEU A 849 -4.61 -10.30 27.44
C LEU A 849 -5.76 -9.30 27.69
N LYS A 850 -6.97 -9.77 27.95
CA LYS A 850 -8.12 -8.90 28.27
C LYS A 850 -7.94 -8.12 29.58
N ALA A 851 -7.27 -8.68 30.57
CA ALA A 851 -6.99 -8.00 31.84
C ALA A 851 -5.81 -7.02 31.72
N ALA A 852 -4.87 -7.32 30.84
CA ALA A 852 -3.72 -6.46 30.54
C ALA A 852 -4.09 -5.21 29.72
N GLY A 853 -5.21 -5.23 28.98
CA GLY A 853 -5.71 -4.08 28.21
C GLY A 853 -6.02 -2.82 29.04
N THR A 854 -5.79 -2.81 30.34
CA THR A 854 -6.25 -1.82 31.31
C THR A 854 -5.11 -1.11 32.01
N GLY A 855 -4.35 -0.25 31.31
CA GLY A 855 -3.53 0.83 31.89
C GLY A 855 -2.50 0.47 32.98
N LEU A 856 -2.06 -0.79 33.06
CA LEU A 856 -1.05 -1.23 34.02
C LEU A 856 0.32 -0.65 33.67
N ASN A 857 1.10 -0.31 34.68
CA ASN A 857 2.50 0.07 34.53
C ASN A 857 3.38 -1.05 35.11
N LEU A 858 4.14 -1.74 34.22
CA LEU A 858 4.92 -2.91 34.58
C LEU A 858 6.37 -2.80 34.07
N THR A 859 6.96 -1.60 34.24
CA THR A 859 8.30 -1.26 33.74
C THR A 859 9.44 -2.06 34.37
N ARG A 860 9.21 -2.80 35.46
CA ARG A 860 10.21 -3.75 35.99
C ARG A 860 10.51 -4.88 35.02
N ALA A 861 9.54 -5.27 34.16
CA ALA A 861 9.72 -6.37 33.22
C ALA A 861 10.65 -5.99 32.10
N THR A 862 11.64 -6.84 31.82
CA THR A 862 12.57 -6.76 30.69
C THR A 862 12.21 -7.76 29.59
N HIS A 863 11.38 -8.75 29.91
CA HIS A 863 10.90 -9.75 28.95
C HIS A 863 9.38 -9.74 28.89
N VAL A 864 8.87 -9.80 27.64
CA VAL A 864 7.44 -9.93 27.33
C VAL A 864 7.26 -11.15 26.45
N ILE A 865 6.55 -12.15 26.94
CA ILE A 865 6.33 -13.42 26.25
C ILE A 865 4.87 -13.55 25.89
N HIS A 866 4.57 -13.55 24.59
CA HIS A 866 3.25 -13.87 24.04
C HIS A 866 3.16 -15.38 23.82
N TYR A 867 2.55 -16.10 24.75
CA TYR A 867 2.42 -17.56 24.72
C TYR A 867 1.51 -18.04 23.59
N ASP A 868 0.44 -17.28 23.32
CA ASP A 868 -0.43 -17.47 22.16
C ASP A 868 -0.65 -16.14 21.42
N ARG A 869 -0.76 -16.23 20.11
CA ARG A 869 -0.92 -15.08 19.21
C ARG A 869 -2.38 -14.60 19.22
N TRP A 870 -2.56 -13.28 19.23
CA TRP A 870 -3.88 -12.67 19.07
C TRP A 870 -4.17 -12.41 17.59
N TRP A 871 -5.46 -12.47 17.20
CA TRP A 871 -5.90 -12.15 15.86
C TRP A 871 -5.70 -10.67 15.48
N ASN A 872 -5.61 -9.78 16.46
CA ASN A 872 -5.38 -8.37 16.29
C ASN A 872 -4.01 -7.97 16.87
N PRO A 873 -3.03 -7.62 16.01
CA PRO A 873 -1.70 -7.21 16.46
C PRO A 873 -1.69 -6.02 17.43
N ALA A 874 -2.65 -5.10 17.30
CA ALA A 874 -2.76 -3.94 18.18
C ALA A 874 -2.97 -4.31 19.65
N VAL A 875 -3.62 -5.44 19.92
CA VAL A 875 -3.80 -5.95 21.30
C VAL A 875 -2.49 -6.52 21.86
N GLU A 876 -1.67 -7.17 21.02
CA GLU A 876 -0.33 -7.64 21.42
C GLU A 876 0.60 -6.45 21.71
N ASP A 877 0.58 -5.45 20.84
CA ASP A 877 1.35 -4.21 21.00
C ASP A 877 0.91 -3.47 22.29
N GLN A 878 -0.40 -3.40 22.54
CA GLN A 878 -0.95 -2.84 23.78
C GLN A 878 -0.48 -3.58 25.04
N ALA A 879 -0.37 -4.91 24.98
CA ALA A 879 0.15 -5.71 26.08
C ALA A 879 1.66 -5.47 26.28
N THR A 880 2.42 -5.42 25.21
CA THR A 880 3.86 -5.10 25.21
C THR A 880 4.14 -3.71 25.80
N ASP A 881 3.30 -2.74 25.50
CA ASP A 881 3.41 -1.37 26.01
C ASP A 881 3.18 -1.22 27.50
N ARG A 882 2.89 -2.31 28.23
CA ARG A 882 2.88 -2.32 29.71
C ARG A 882 4.30 -2.34 30.26
N ALA A 883 5.24 -2.99 29.59
CA ALA A 883 6.66 -3.05 29.94
C ALA A 883 7.45 -1.95 29.20
N TYR A 884 7.19 -1.78 27.88
CA TYR A 884 7.89 -0.81 27.03
C TYR A 884 7.19 0.55 27.04
N ARG A 885 7.44 1.33 28.06
CA ARG A 885 6.88 2.68 28.23
C ARG A 885 7.86 3.62 28.91
N ILE A 886 7.55 4.92 28.89
CA ILE A 886 8.36 5.95 29.57
C ILE A 886 8.56 5.58 31.04
N GLY A 887 9.81 5.54 31.49
CA GLY A 887 10.24 5.04 32.77
C GLY A 887 10.84 3.63 32.72
N GLN A 888 10.93 3.02 31.53
CA GLN A 888 11.75 1.84 31.29
C GLN A 888 13.20 2.28 31.03
N ASP A 889 14.14 1.75 31.79
CA ASP A 889 15.57 2.08 31.73
C ASP A 889 16.45 0.92 31.19
N ARG A 890 15.83 -0.25 30.95
CA ARG A 890 16.50 -1.44 30.45
C ARG A 890 15.91 -1.91 29.13
N PRO A 891 16.72 -2.54 28.24
CA PRO A 891 16.23 -3.14 27.00
C PRO A 891 15.08 -4.11 27.25
N VAL A 892 14.08 -4.10 26.38
CA VAL A 892 12.93 -4.99 26.45
C VAL A 892 12.98 -6.00 25.32
N GLN A 893 12.94 -7.28 25.67
CA GLN A 893 12.89 -8.41 24.74
C GLN A 893 11.47 -8.94 24.65
N ILE A 894 10.97 -9.06 23.42
CA ILE A 894 9.62 -9.54 23.15
C ILE A 894 9.74 -10.87 22.43
N HIS A 895 9.15 -11.89 23.01
CA HIS A 895 9.13 -13.25 22.48
C HIS A 895 7.71 -13.63 22.07
N ARG A 896 7.55 -14.03 20.81
CA ARG A 896 6.28 -14.50 20.26
C ARG A 896 6.38 -15.98 19.92
N LEU A 897 5.58 -16.80 20.59
CA LEU A 897 5.56 -18.24 20.39
C LEU A 897 4.54 -18.62 19.33
N THR A 898 4.98 -19.19 18.21
CA THR A 898 4.13 -19.52 17.07
C THR A 898 4.33 -20.98 16.68
N ALA A 899 3.26 -21.77 16.69
CA ALA A 899 3.31 -23.16 16.25
C ALA A 899 3.49 -23.22 14.73
N GLN A 900 4.60 -23.82 14.31
CA GLN A 900 5.04 -23.90 12.92
C GLN A 900 4.16 -24.87 12.12
N GLY A 901 3.93 -24.58 10.84
CA GLY A 901 3.09 -25.41 9.95
C GLY A 901 1.59 -25.36 10.25
N THR A 902 1.13 -24.56 11.22
CA THR A 902 -0.26 -24.51 11.68
C THR A 902 -1.00 -23.25 11.24
N VAL A 903 -2.27 -23.16 11.60
CA VAL A 903 -3.10 -21.97 11.44
C VAL A 903 -2.47 -20.73 12.09
N GLU A 904 -1.70 -20.86 13.18
CA GLU A 904 -1.05 -19.72 13.84
C GLU A 904 -0.02 -19.05 12.94
N GLU A 905 0.82 -19.83 12.28
CA GLU A 905 1.84 -19.30 11.36
C GLU A 905 1.21 -18.68 10.11
N LYS A 906 0.20 -19.36 9.52
CA LYS A 906 -0.47 -18.85 8.32
C LYS A 906 -1.20 -17.54 8.59
N VAL A 907 -1.87 -17.43 9.72
CA VAL A 907 -2.51 -16.17 10.16
C VAL A 907 -1.46 -15.10 10.47
N ALA A 908 -0.35 -15.44 11.11
CA ALA A 908 0.74 -14.48 11.36
C ALA A 908 1.30 -13.88 10.06
N ARG A 909 1.48 -14.70 9.02
CA ARG A 909 1.88 -14.23 7.67
C ARG A 909 0.84 -13.31 7.04
N LEU A 910 -0.44 -13.66 7.09
CA LEU A 910 -1.53 -12.82 6.58
C LEU A 910 -1.60 -11.46 7.30
N LEU A 911 -1.43 -11.45 8.62
CA LEU A 911 -1.41 -10.23 9.43
C LEU A 911 -0.16 -9.37 9.16
N GLY A 912 1.00 -10.00 8.90
CA GLY A 912 2.24 -9.31 8.53
C GLY A 912 2.14 -8.60 7.19
N ALA A 913 1.58 -9.26 6.16
CA ALA A 913 1.32 -8.67 4.86
C ALA A 913 0.32 -7.49 4.94
N LYS A 914 -0.71 -7.63 5.78
CA LYS A 914 -1.70 -6.56 6.03
C LYS A 914 -1.15 -5.41 6.87
N ARG A 915 -0.18 -5.63 7.76
CA ARG A 915 0.49 -4.54 8.52
C ARG A 915 1.21 -3.55 7.60
N ALA A 916 1.87 -4.04 6.56
CA ALA A 916 2.50 -3.20 5.55
C ALA A 916 1.49 -2.34 4.76
N LEU A 917 0.26 -2.83 4.58
CA LEU A 917 -0.87 -2.12 3.96
C LEU A 917 -1.66 -1.26 4.97
N ALA A 918 -1.73 -1.68 6.25
CA ALA A 918 -2.52 -1.03 7.30
C ALA A 918 -1.90 0.27 7.84
N ASP A 919 -0.63 0.53 7.60
CA ASP A 919 -0.06 1.87 7.81
C ASP A 919 -0.67 2.91 6.85
N GLN A 920 -1.36 2.46 5.80
CA GLN A 920 -2.13 3.32 4.89
C GLN A 920 -3.66 3.18 5.06
N VAL A 921 -4.23 1.99 5.34
CA VAL A 921 -5.68 1.78 5.54
C VAL A 921 -5.97 0.38 6.16
N ILE A 922 -6.70 0.32 7.13
CA ILE A 922 -7.26 -0.50 8.19
C ILE A 922 -7.71 -1.92 7.88
N ALA A 923 -7.45 -2.81 8.86
CA ALA A 923 -7.66 -4.25 8.88
C ALA A 923 -9.10 -4.71 9.19
N SER A 924 -9.50 -5.83 8.58
CA SER A 924 -10.64 -6.66 9.00
C SER A 924 -10.17 -7.77 9.96
N GLY A 925 -10.88 -7.94 11.10
CA GLY A 925 -10.58 -8.91 12.14
C GLY A 925 -11.19 -10.31 11.90
N GLU A 926 -11.45 -11.06 13.00
CA GLU A 926 -11.96 -12.46 13.02
C GLU A 926 -13.15 -12.75 12.07
N SER A 927 -13.99 -11.75 11.77
CA SER A 927 -15.15 -11.90 10.87
C SER A 927 -14.77 -12.22 9.41
N ALA A 928 -13.63 -11.74 8.93
CA ALA A 928 -13.19 -11.99 7.57
C ALA A 928 -12.74 -13.44 7.35
N LEU A 929 -12.17 -14.08 8.38
CA LEU A 929 -11.77 -15.49 8.32
C LEU A 929 -12.98 -16.43 8.28
N ALA A 930 -14.11 -16.00 8.83
CA ALA A 930 -15.34 -16.79 8.82
C ALA A 930 -16.09 -16.74 7.47
N GLU A 931 -15.67 -15.85 6.56
CA GLU A 931 -16.24 -15.68 5.21
C GLU A 931 -15.41 -16.34 4.10
N LEU A 932 -14.30 -16.98 4.46
CA LEU A 932 -13.46 -17.73 3.51
C LEU A 932 -14.23 -18.84 2.81
N SER A 933 -13.87 -19.15 1.54
CA SER A 933 -14.37 -20.32 0.85
C SER A 933 -13.88 -21.61 1.53
N ASP A 934 -14.53 -22.75 1.25
CA ASP A 934 -14.11 -24.02 1.85
C ASP A 934 -12.71 -24.43 1.41
N ALA A 935 -12.31 -24.08 0.18
CA ALA A 935 -10.96 -24.32 -0.33
C ALA A 935 -9.91 -23.47 0.40
N ASP A 936 -10.16 -22.17 0.56
CA ASP A 936 -9.25 -21.25 1.25
C ASP A 936 -9.15 -21.61 2.75
N LEU A 937 -10.29 -21.98 3.36
CA LEU A 937 -10.31 -22.42 4.75
C LEU A 937 -9.53 -23.73 4.92
N ALA A 938 -9.70 -24.70 4.02
CA ALA A 938 -8.96 -25.95 4.06
C ALA A 938 -7.45 -25.72 3.94
N GLU A 939 -7.04 -24.82 3.03
CA GLU A 939 -5.64 -24.41 2.90
C GLU A 939 -5.13 -23.71 4.19
N LEU A 940 -5.94 -22.83 4.77
CA LEU A 940 -5.58 -22.10 5.99
C LEU A 940 -5.35 -23.03 7.18
N VAL A 941 -6.19 -24.07 7.36
CA VAL A 941 -6.15 -24.96 8.53
C VAL A 941 -5.31 -26.23 8.32
N ALA A 942 -4.91 -26.57 7.08
CA ALA A 942 -4.09 -27.74 6.81
C ALA A 942 -2.74 -27.68 7.53
N LEU A 943 -2.26 -28.79 8.09
CA LEU A 943 -0.90 -28.91 8.60
C LEU A 943 0.09 -29.01 7.43
N SER A 944 1.21 -28.29 7.48
CA SER A 944 2.22 -28.34 6.42
C SER A 944 2.93 -29.68 6.41
N LYS A 945 3.08 -30.29 5.21
CA LYS A 945 3.62 -31.66 5.02
C LYS A 945 5.05 -31.86 5.53
N GLU A 946 5.82 -30.78 5.70
CA GLU A 946 7.21 -30.82 6.20
C GLU A 946 7.32 -31.23 7.68
N PHE A 947 6.20 -31.27 8.41
CA PHE A 947 6.15 -31.55 9.86
C PHE A 947 5.33 -32.80 10.20
N GLN A 948 5.03 -33.64 9.21
CA GLN A 948 4.33 -34.93 9.38
C GLN A 948 5.29 -36.11 9.65
N ALA A 949 6.55 -35.90 9.99
CA ALA A 949 7.53 -36.96 10.24
C ALA A 949 7.65 -37.30 11.73
#